data_afea423dc52f0c3bf1400b4e3a633926
#
_entry.id   afea423dc52f0c3bf1400b4e3a633926
#
_cell.length_a   1.000
_cell.length_b   1.000
_cell.length_c   1.000
_cell.angle_alpha   90.00
_cell.angle_beta   90.00
_cell.angle_gamma   90.00
#
_symmetry.space_group_name_H-M   'P 1'
#
loop_
_entity.id
_entity.type
_entity.pdbx_description
1 polymer ?
#
loop_
_entity_poly.entity_id
_entity_poly.type
_entity_poly.pdbx_seq_one_letter_code
_entity_poly.pdbx_strand_id
1 'polypeptide(L)'
;MGEETDKEKPSPRREGGAVRHRLPSLASLLARAVAGQRLPSVISGQVGRFPESVLDDAAITLTEADILGTARPRLATQVSNSRALGARALRELAVSENADLDPRLQLALANRRSGMRGFATASTEADEVSVIAHVRTLKAWREHPDVMAGAQLGKAKGRGFLVTGRIPIDRVEALAAETDILDLRAAQPVHPTLGASVEQTGADPASFPEGFDPQGGDGVVIGVVDYGCDFAHRNFMRADGSSRLESIWDQLGIASIDSPMGYGRRYSAAQIDAALSASDPYDALGYGPEPDSPLRTGTHGTHVMDIAGGNGTGSGQAGIAPEATLIFVDIAASDISRMGPGVVNQHFGDSVQLLEAVRYIFDEAGDRPCVVNLSLGTNGGPHDGSSLVEQGIDALVEGDSNRAIVIAAGNSHGDGTHTSGRVTASGSLDIGWDHPGEWGGEFELWYDGDRRLEVELIAPDGTRFGPVRPGSSLPLGDHEVIIFIASIVGNRTNGDNAIGIWVAENVMEGEWTVRLTNMTSQGTDFHAWIERDDYAQSYFTQPVESHTLGSISTSRKAIVVGAFDGHKASLPVYTYSSTGPTRDGREKPEVSAPGQNVFAARSRTTGGVTRKSGTSMAAPAVSGLIALLYADAARRGQDLSIDELRDELIRRARRDPPKGGKSTWHPRRGFGRAHI
;
A
#
# COMPACT_ATOMS: atom_id res chain seq x y z
N MET A 1 -13.67 -78.95 16.40
CA MET A 1 -13.87 -77.78 17.29
C MET A 1 -12.82 -76.78 16.88
N GLY A 2 -13.21 -75.94 16.04
CA GLY A 2 -12.46 -74.85 15.45
C GLY A 2 -13.42 -73.66 15.33
N GLU A 3 -13.02 -72.53 15.72
CA GLU A 3 -13.73 -71.30 15.48
C GLU A 3 -13.08 -70.59 14.29
N GLU A 4 -13.88 -70.33 13.28
CA GLU A 4 -13.59 -69.44 12.19
C GLU A 4 -13.65 -68.00 12.67
N THR A 5 -12.59 -67.23 12.54
CA THR A 5 -12.58 -65.80 12.68
C THR A 5 -12.66 -65.14 11.32
N ASP A 6 -13.76 -64.49 11.10
CA ASP A 6 -14.12 -63.67 9.96
C ASP A 6 -13.11 -62.53 9.75
N LYS A 7 -12.50 -62.44 8.57
CA LYS A 7 -11.62 -61.34 8.19
C LYS A 7 -12.46 -60.30 7.47
N GLU A 8 -12.79 -59.23 8.13
CA GLU A 8 -13.32 -58.02 7.54
C GLU A 8 -12.32 -57.42 6.49
N LYS A 9 -12.79 -57.24 5.30
CA LYS A 9 -12.10 -56.49 4.26
C LYS A 9 -12.15 -54.98 4.58
N PRO A 10 -11.05 -54.22 4.45
CA PRO A 10 -11.09 -52.78 4.61
C PRO A 10 -11.82 -52.13 3.44
N SER A 11 -12.80 -51.30 3.73
CA SER A 11 -13.48 -50.41 2.81
C SER A 11 -12.53 -49.33 2.25
N PRO A 12 -12.70 -48.88 1.02
CA PRO A 12 -11.81 -47.87 0.44
C PRO A 12 -12.00 -46.51 1.14
N ARG A 13 -10.91 -45.94 1.62
CA ARG A 13 -10.86 -44.55 2.09
C ARG A 13 -11.26 -43.62 0.95
N ARG A 14 -12.35 -42.90 1.09
CA ARG A 14 -12.69 -41.74 0.28
C ARG A 14 -11.69 -40.65 0.65
N GLU A 15 -10.81 -40.29 -0.26
CA GLU A 15 -10.08 -39.02 -0.24
C GLU A 15 -11.09 -37.89 -0.39
N GLY A 16 -11.39 -37.22 0.71
CA GLY A 16 -12.20 -36.01 0.72
C GLY A 16 -11.32 -34.83 0.29
N GLY A 17 -11.22 -34.60 -1.00
CA GLY A 17 -10.78 -33.32 -1.52
C GLY A 17 -11.77 -32.25 -1.04
N ALA A 18 -11.34 -31.37 -0.16
CA ALA A 18 -12.11 -30.21 0.24
C ALA A 18 -12.15 -29.22 -0.92
N VAL A 19 -13.18 -29.33 -1.74
CA VAL A 19 -13.51 -28.29 -2.72
C VAL A 19 -13.94 -27.08 -1.90
N ARG A 20 -13.05 -26.10 -1.77
CA ARG A 20 -13.39 -24.79 -1.20
C ARG A 20 -14.29 -24.07 -2.20
N HIS A 21 -15.60 -24.20 -2.08
CA HIS A 21 -16.53 -23.32 -2.76
C HIS A 21 -16.36 -21.91 -2.16
N ARG A 22 -15.72 -21.02 -2.90
CA ARG A 22 -15.73 -19.58 -2.59
C ARG A 22 -17.18 -19.11 -2.69
N LEU A 23 -17.68 -18.43 -1.68
CA LEU A 23 -18.95 -17.73 -1.75
C LEU A 23 -18.79 -16.56 -2.74
N PRO A 24 -19.73 -16.36 -3.67
CA PRO A 24 -19.73 -15.21 -4.57
C PRO A 24 -19.71 -13.91 -3.77
N SER A 25 -19.07 -12.86 -4.30
CA SER A 25 -19.08 -11.54 -3.65
C SER A 25 -20.51 -11.03 -3.47
N LEU A 26 -20.73 -10.17 -2.49
CA LEU A 26 -22.04 -9.54 -2.24
C LEU A 26 -22.54 -8.81 -3.49
N ALA A 27 -21.63 -8.17 -4.24
CA ALA A 27 -21.96 -7.50 -5.50
C ALA A 27 -22.43 -8.49 -6.59
N SER A 28 -21.79 -9.66 -6.70
CA SER A 28 -22.20 -10.73 -7.63
C SER A 28 -23.55 -11.31 -7.24
N LEU A 29 -23.85 -11.42 -5.94
CA LEU A 29 -25.13 -11.89 -5.43
C LEU A 29 -26.26 -10.87 -5.68
N LEU A 30 -25.97 -9.58 -5.48
CA LEU A 30 -26.88 -8.48 -5.78
C LEU A 30 -27.15 -8.36 -7.30
N ALA A 31 -26.13 -8.49 -8.14
CA ALA A 31 -26.28 -8.49 -9.59
C ALA A 31 -27.17 -9.65 -10.08
N ARG A 32 -27.06 -10.84 -9.49
CA ARG A 32 -27.90 -12.00 -9.80
C ARG A 32 -29.35 -11.84 -9.32
N ALA A 33 -29.54 -11.22 -8.15
CA ALA A 33 -30.88 -10.90 -7.63
C ALA A 33 -31.59 -9.87 -8.53
N VAL A 34 -30.88 -8.84 -8.99
CA VAL A 34 -31.40 -7.82 -9.94
C VAL A 34 -31.69 -8.43 -11.31
N ALA A 35 -30.91 -9.42 -11.75
CA ALA A 35 -31.16 -10.15 -13.02
C ALA A 35 -32.29 -11.20 -12.96
N GLY A 36 -33.00 -11.33 -11.84
CA GLY A 36 -34.10 -12.29 -11.66
C GLY A 36 -33.65 -13.75 -11.60
N GLN A 37 -32.38 -14.03 -11.38
CA GLN A 37 -31.85 -15.39 -11.22
C GLN A 37 -32.10 -15.92 -9.81
N ARG A 38 -32.55 -17.17 -9.68
CA ARG A 38 -32.69 -17.81 -8.36
C ARG A 38 -31.35 -17.98 -7.69
N LEU A 39 -31.22 -17.46 -6.48
CA LEU A 39 -30.03 -17.68 -5.63
C LEU A 39 -29.88 -19.17 -5.30
N PRO A 40 -28.66 -19.71 -5.23
CA PRO A 40 -28.44 -21.10 -4.79
C PRO A 40 -29.02 -21.35 -3.41
N SER A 41 -29.64 -22.49 -3.20
CA SER A 41 -30.32 -22.87 -1.93
C SER A 41 -29.42 -22.85 -0.68
N VAL A 42 -28.11 -22.91 -0.86
CA VAL A 42 -27.12 -22.82 0.22
C VAL A 42 -27.07 -21.40 0.84
N ILE A 43 -27.43 -20.36 0.08
CA ILE A 43 -27.37 -18.98 0.56
C ILE A 43 -28.65 -18.59 1.30
N SER A 44 -29.80 -19.13 0.91
CA SER A 44 -31.05 -18.89 1.64
C SER A 44 -31.05 -19.46 3.07
N GLY A 45 -30.23 -20.48 3.35
CA GLY A 45 -30.06 -21.05 4.69
C GLY A 45 -29.11 -20.26 5.61
N GLN A 46 -28.25 -19.41 5.04
CA GLN A 46 -27.33 -18.59 5.84
C GLN A 46 -27.88 -17.19 6.18
N VAL A 47 -28.74 -16.63 5.31
CA VAL A 47 -29.40 -15.34 5.57
C VAL A 47 -30.31 -15.42 6.81
N GLY A 48 -30.92 -16.56 7.08
CA GLY A 48 -31.72 -16.79 8.29
C GLY A 48 -30.95 -16.90 9.62
N ARG A 49 -29.62 -16.75 9.62
CA ARG A 49 -28.78 -16.80 10.83
C ARG A 49 -28.21 -15.46 11.27
N PHE A 50 -28.48 -14.39 10.55
CA PHE A 50 -28.15 -13.04 11.03
C PHE A 50 -29.27 -12.58 11.98
N PRO A 51 -28.93 -11.97 13.15
CA PRO A 51 -29.95 -11.40 14.03
C PRO A 51 -30.80 -10.37 13.28
N GLU A 52 -32.10 -10.38 13.47
CA GLU A 52 -33.04 -9.43 12.85
C GLU A 52 -32.63 -7.97 13.08
N SER A 53 -31.95 -7.66 14.19
CA SER A 53 -31.41 -6.34 14.49
C SER A 53 -30.35 -5.82 13.48
N VAL A 54 -29.77 -6.69 12.65
CA VAL A 54 -28.82 -6.28 11.60
C VAL A 54 -29.55 -5.89 10.30
N LEU A 55 -30.77 -6.36 10.12
CA LEU A 55 -31.58 -6.07 8.95
C LEU A 55 -32.46 -4.81 9.11
N ASP A 56 -32.87 -4.51 10.34
CA ASP A 56 -33.70 -3.33 10.64
C ASP A 56 -32.92 -1.99 10.55
N ASP A 57 -31.62 -1.98 10.85
CA ASP A 57 -30.77 -0.78 10.70
C ASP A 57 -30.32 -0.53 9.24
N ALA A 58 -30.53 -1.47 8.34
CA ALA A 58 -30.23 -1.38 6.91
C ALA A 58 -31.40 -0.85 6.06
N ALA A 59 -32.45 -0.34 6.66
CA ALA A 59 -33.56 0.31 5.96
C ALA A 59 -33.14 1.70 5.41
N ILE A 60 -32.15 1.72 4.53
CA ILE A 60 -32.01 2.80 3.56
C ILE A 60 -33.16 2.59 2.58
N THR A 61 -34.12 3.51 2.63
CA THR A 61 -35.26 3.54 1.67
C THR A 61 -34.74 3.93 0.29
N LEU A 62 -34.00 3.02 -0.36
CA LEU A 62 -33.80 3.10 -1.79
C LEU A 62 -35.08 2.63 -2.44
N THR A 63 -35.79 3.52 -3.10
CA THR A 63 -36.99 3.15 -3.85
C THR A 63 -36.60 2.27 -5.03
N GLU A 64 -37.49 1.35 -5.43
CA GLU A 64 -37.28 0.48 -6.59
C GLU A 64 -36.95 1.28 -7.87
N ALA A 65 -37.35 2.55 -7.94
CA ALA A 65 -37.01 3.49 -9.00
C ALA A 65 -35.56 3.93 -8.98
N ASP A 66 -34.94 4.10 -7.79
CA ASP A 66 -33.53 4.48 -7.66
C ASP A 66 -32.60 3.35 -8.08
N ILE A 67 -32.97 2.11 -7.76
CA ILE A 67 -32.21 0.91 -8.15
C ILE A 67 -32.38 0.63 -9.65
N LEU A 68 -33.59 0.75 -10.19
CA LEU A 68 -33.89 0.43 -11.58
C LEU A 68 -33.56 1.56 -12.57
N GLY A 69 -33.61 2.83 -12.14
CA GLY A 69 -33.33 3.99 -12.98
C GLY A 69 -31.85 4.20 -13.30
N THR A 70 -30.95 3.82 -12.39
CA THR A 70 -29.51 4.06 -12.54
C THR A 70 -28.70 2.81 -12.93
N ALA A 71 -29.14 1.61 -12.56
CA ALA A 71 -28.39 0.38 -12.78
C ALA A 71 -28.64 -0.27 -14.16
N ARG A 72 -29.86 -0.19 -14.71
CA ARG A 72 -30.17 -0.87 -15.99
C ARG A 72 -29.35 -0.46 -17.21
N PRO A 73 -29.11 0.82 -17.50
CA PRO A 73 -28.28 1.19 -18.65
C PRO A 73 -26.81 0.78 -18.50
N ARG A 74 -26.27 0.78 -17.26
CA ARG A 74 -24.86 0.48 -16.98
C ARG A 74 -24.56 -1.02 -16.99
N LEU A 75 -25.42 -1.85 -16.40
CA LEU A 75 -25.29 -3.32 -16.49
C LEU A 75 -25.41 -3.85 -17.92
N ALA A 76 -26.34 -3.31 -18.73
CA ALA A 76 -26.47 -3.71 -20.12
C ALA A 76 -25.24 -3.34 -20.95
N THR A 77 -24.58 -2.22 -20.65
CA THR A 77 -23.35 -1.78 -21.32
C THR A 77 -22.14 -2.63 -20.86
N GLN A 78 -22.03 -2.95 -19.57
CA GLN A 78 -20.96 -3.80 -19.03
C GLN A 78 -21.05 -5.26 -19.55
N VAL A 79 -22.25 -5.85 -19.57
CA VAL A 79 -22.45 -7.21 -20.12
C VAL A 79 -22.21 -7.26 -21.64
N SER A 80 -22.45 -6.16 -22.36
CA SER A 80 -22.11 -6.09 -23.79
C SER A 80 -20.60 -5.94 -24.02
N ASN A 81 -19.89 -5.22 -23.16
CA ASN A 81 -18.45 -5.00 -23.29
C ASN A 81 -17.62 -6.26 -22.95
N SER A 82 -17.99 -7.03 -21.92
CA SER A 82 -17.29 -8.29 -21.60
C SER A 82 -17.43 -9.37 -22.70
N ARG A 83 -18.52 -9.34 -23.49
CA ARG A 83 -18.66 -10.17 -24.69
C ARG A 83 -17.89 -9.64 -25.91
N ALA A 84 -17.48 -8.38 -25.88
CA ALA A 84 -16.86 -7.72 -27.04
C ALA A 84 -15.35 -7.97 -27.13
N LEU A 85 -14.67 -8.34 -26.06
CA LEU A 85 -13.20 -8.57 -26.10
C LEU A 85 -12.81 -9.78 -26.94
N GLY A 86 -13.61 -10.85 -26.96
CA GLY A 86 -13.38 -12.00 -27.85
C GLY A 86 -13.55 -11.71 -29.35
N ALA A 87 -14.12 -10.54 -29.71
CA ALA A 87 -14.33 -10.11 -31.09
C ALA A 87 -13.53 -8.84 -31.47
N ARG A 88 -12.85 -8.18 -30.52
CA ARG A 88 -11.99 -7.01 -30.78
C ARG A 88 -10.63 -7.44 -31.27
N ALA A 89 -10.26 -7.08 -32.48
CA ALA A 89 -8.90 -7.22 -32.98
C ALA A 89 -8.02 -6.16 -32.27
N LEU A 90 -7.28 -6.57 -31.25
CA LEU A 90 -6.25 -5.74 -30.62
C LEU A 90 -5.13 -5.48 -31.64
N ARG A 91 -4.69 -4.23 -31.73
CA ARG A 91 -3.60 -3.82 -32.59
C ARG A 91 -2.51 -3.12 -31.77
N GLU A 92 -1.29 -3.19 -32.27
CA GLU A 92 -0.17 -2.47 -31.71
C GLU A 92 -0.40 -0.96 -31.82
N LEU A 93 -0.19 -0.23 -30.73
CA LEU A 93 -0.27 1.22 -30.65
C LEU A 93 1.12 1.83 -30.67
N ALA A 94 1.24 3.11 -31.04
CA ALA A 94 2.52 3.80 -31.08
C ALA A 94 3.12 3.94 -29.67
N VAL A 95 4.33 3.44 -29.49
CA VAL A 95 5.10 3.54 -28.25
C VAL A 95 6.11 4.67 -28.28
N SER A 96 6.69 4.95 -27.10
CA SER A 96 7.88 5.77 -26.94
C SER A 96 9.09 5.11 -27.63
N GLU A 97 9.89 5.89 -28.35
CA GLU A 97 11.17 5.42 -28.91
C GLU A 97 12.26 5.24 -27.84
N ASN A 98 12.01 5.72 -26.61
CA ASN A 98 12.94 5.66 -25.49
C ASN A 98 12.68 4.41 -24.65
N ALA A 99 13.35 3.31 -24.97
CA ALA A 99 13.24 2.02 -24.27
C ALA A 99 13.73 2.07 -22.81
N ASP A 100 14.51 3.09 -22.43
CA ASP A 100 15.03 3.26 -21.07
C ASP A 100 14.06 4.04 -20.15
N LEU A 101 12.96 4.55 -20.71
CA LEU A 101 11.96 5.27 -19.94
C LEU A 101 11.18 4.31 -19.05
N ASP A 102 10.84 4.75 -17.85
CA ASP A 102 9.98 4.01 -16.91
C ASP A 102 8.71 3.48 -17.60
N PRO A 103 8.32 2.19 -17.40
CA PRO A 103 7.17 1.60 -18.08
C PRO A 103 5.85 2.33 -17.81
N ARG A 104 5.64 2.86 -16.60
CA ARG A 104 4.44 3.65 -16.27
C ARG A 104 4.41 4.97 -17.03
N LEU A 105 5.57 5.60 -17.23
CA LEU A 105 5.67 6.80 -18.08
C LEU A 105 5.44 6.45 -19.56
N GLN A 106 5.94 5.31 -20.04
CA GLN A 106 5.65 4.82 -21.40
C GLN A 106 4.15 4.58 -21.59
N LEU A 107 3.50 3.96 -20.60
CA LEU A 107 2.06 3.71 -20.60
C LEU A 107 1.25 5.02 -20.60
N ALA A 108 1.63 6.01 -19.77
CA ALA A 108 0.99 7.32 -19.76
C ALA A 108 1.09 8.02 -21.13
N LEU A 109 2.26 7.93 -21.78
CA LEU A 109 2.47 8.45 -23.13
C LEU A 109 1.63 7.72 -24.20
N ALA A 110 1.56 6.38 -24.12
CA ALA A 110 0.76 5.58 -25.05
C ALA A 110 -0.74 5.93 -24.94
N ASN A 111 -1.24 6.08 -23.71
CA ASN A 111 -2.60 6.52 -23.44
C ASN A 111 -2.86 7.94 -23.99
N ARG A 112 -1.95 8.87 -23.73
CA ARG A 112 -2.07 10.25 -24.25
C ARG A 112 -2.08 10.29 -25.78
N ARG A 113 -1.22 9.52 -26.44
CA ARG A 113 -1.14 9.44 -27.91
C ARG A 113 -2.37 8.80 -28.54
N SER A 114 -3.01 7.86 -27.84
CA SER A 114 -4.27 7.25 -28.30
C SER A 114 -5.52 8.09 -27.99
N GLY A 115 -5.36 9.28 -27.40
CA GLY A 115 -6.47 10.18 -27.07
C GLY A 115 -7.24 9.79 -25.81
N MET A 116 -6.68 8.91 -25.00
CA MET A 116 -7.28 8.40 -23.78
C MET A 116 -6.92 9.23 -22.55
N ARG A 117 -7.89 9.37 -21.67
CA ARG A 117 -7.68 9.77 -20.29
C ARG A 117 -7.64 8.49 -19.46
N GLY A 118 -6.51 8.13 -18.89
CA GLY A 118 -6.51 7.03 -17.97
C GLY A 118 -5.27 6.13 -18.09
N PHE A 119 -4.61 6.08 -17.22
CA PHE A 119 -3.73 5.40 -16.30
C PHE A 119 -3.20 6.51 -15.42
N ALA A 120 -3.68 6.53 -14.22
CA ALA A 120 -3.31 7.58 -13.32
C ALA A 120 -1.85 7.45 -12.96
N THR A 121 -1.11 8.22 -13.58
CA THR A 121 -0.05 8.88 -12.86
C THR A 121 -0.75 9.95 -12.06
N ALA A 122 -0.80 9.80 -10.76
CA ALA A 122 -1.53 10.71 -9.90
C ALA A 122 -1.06 12.14 -10.14
N SER A 123 -1.94 12.93 -10.70
CA SER A 123 -1.76 14.36 -10.95
C SER A 123 -3.09 15.04 -10.78
N THR A 124 -3.07 16.22 -10.20
CA THR A 124 -4.25 17.08 -10.05
C THR A 124 -4.76 17.63 -11.38
N GLU A 125 -3.94 17.54 -12.44
CA GLU A 125 -4.23 18.03 -13.79
C GLU A 125 -4.23 16.87 -14.80
N ALA A 126 -5.24 16.81 -15.65
CA ALA A 126 -5.46 15.71 -16.61
C ALA A 126 -4.32 15.48 -17.63
N ASP A 127 -3.39 16.41 -17.74
CA ASP A 127 -2.31 16.43 -18.74
C ASP A 127 -0.91 16.38 -18.11
N GLU A 128 -0.80 16.17 -16.81
CA GLU A 128 0.45 16.09 -16.05
C GLU A 128 0.70 14.70 -15.49
N VAL A 129 1.93 14.44 -15.10
CA VAL A 129 2.36 13.22 -14.40
C VAL A 129 3.25 13.57 -13.22
N SER A 130 2.96 12.98 -12.08
CA SER A 130 3.80 13.06 -10.88
C SER A 130 5.02 12.15 -11.02
N VAL A 131 6.20 12.68 -10.71
CA VAL A 131 7.46 11.96 -10.90
C VAL A 131 8.41 12.10 -9.70
N ILE A 132 9.21 11.06 -9.50
CA ILE A 132 10.44 11.11 -8.71
C ILE A 132 11.60 11.16 -9.69
N ALA A 133 12.48 12.15 -9.55
CA ALA A 133 13.62 12.34 -10.43
C ALA A 133 14.94 12.25 -9.68
N HIS A 134 15.92 11.61 -10.31
CA HIS A 134 17.33 11.72 -9.96
C HIS A 134 17.97 12.76 -10.88
N VAL A 135 18.37 13.89 -10.33
CA VAL A 135 18.87 15.02 -11.09
C VAL A 135 20.31 15.36 -10.72
N ARG A 136 21.08 15.86 -11.68
CA ARG A 136 22.48 16.24 -11.46
C ARG A 136 22.60 17.45 -10.55
N THR A 137 21.73 18.45 -10.73
CA THR A 137 21.70 19.69 -9.95
C THR A 137 20.28 20.09 -9.59
N LEU A 138 20.07 20.62 -8.39
CA LEU A 138 18.76 21.14 -7.97
C LEU A 138 18.30 22.32 -8.80
N LYS A 139 19.24 23.12 -9.30
CA LYS A 139 18.94 24.30 -10.11
C LYS A 139 18.29 23.90 -11.43
N ALA A 140 18.83 22.87 -12.11
CA ALA A 140 18.26 22.38 -13.36
C ALA A 140 16.80 21.93 -13.20
N TRP A 141 16.45 21.33 -12.06
CA TRP A 141 15.08 20.89 -11.78
C TRP A 141 14.14 22.04 -11.41
N ARG A 142 14.57 22.92 -10.49
CA ARG A 142 13.72 23.99 -9.96
C ARG A 142 13.44 25.13 -10.95
N GLU A 143 14.35 25.38 -11.85
CA GLU A 143 14.23 26.46 -12.84
C GLU A 143 13.79 25.93 -14.22
N HIS A 144 13.50 24.63 -14.35
CA HIS A 144 13.05 24.06 -15.61
C HIS A 144 11.63 24.53 -15.95
N PRO A 145 11.37 25.05 -17.17
CA PRO A 145 10.08 25.65 -17.53
C PRO A 145 8.92 24.65 -17.59
N ASP A 146 9.22 23.36 -17.81
CA ASP A 146 8.24 22.29 -17.92
C ASP A 146 8.11 21.49 -16.61
N VAL A 147 8.72 21.92 -15.51
CA VAL A 147 8.71 21.20 -14.23
C VAL A 147 8.06 22.06 -13.15
N MET A 148 6.97 21.58 -12.58
CA MET A 148 6.52 22.05 -11.28
C MET A 148 7.29 21.28 -10.22
N ALA A 149 8.37 21.88 -9.70
CA ALA A 149 9.25 21.22 -8.74
C ALA A 149 8.56 21.05 -7.39
N GLY A 150 8.62 19.84 -6.83
CA GLY A 150 8.15 19.49 -5.51
C GLY A 150 9.27 19.47 -4.46
N ALA A 151 9.33 18.41 -3.65
CA ALA A 151 10.27 18.25 -2.56
C ALA A 151 11.69 17.90 -3.02
N GLN A 152 12.68 18.40 -2.29
CA GLN A 152 14.04 17.86 -2.29
C GLN A 152 14.11 16.76 -1.22
N LEU A 153 14.32 15.51 -1.62
CA LEU A 153 14.34 14.37 -0.70
C LEU A 153 15.72 14.16 -0.07
N GLY A 154 16.78 14.42 -0.83
CA GLY A 154 18.16 14.25 -0.35
C GLY A 154 19.18 14.12 -1.47
N LYS A 155 20.39 13.63 -1.12
CA LYS A 155 21.43 13.28 -2.09
C LYS A 155 21.24 11.84 -2.55
N ALA A 156 21.28 11.61 -3.85
CA ALA A 156 21.26 10.26 -4.40
C ALA A 156 22.60 9.54 -4.17
N LYS A 157 22.59 8.22 -4.16
CA LYS A 157 23.81 7.40 -4.16
C LYS A 157 24.65 7.75 -5.40
N GLY A 158 25.90 8.13 -5.17
CA GLY A 158 26.82 8.55 -6.22
C GLY A 158 26.88 10.07 -6.40
N ARG A 159 26.15 10.65 -7.34
CA ARG A 159 26.14 12.10 -7.62
C ARG A 159 24.74 12.58 -7.94
N GLY A 160 24.39 13.77 -7.46
CA GLY A 160 23.11 14.41 -7.74
C GLY A 160 22.14 14.36 -6.57
N PHE A 161 20.87 14.64 -6.88
CA PHE A 161 19.82 14.82 -5.87
C PHE A 161 18.58 14.05 -6.27
N LEU A 162 17.86 13.53 -5.27
CA LEU A 162 16.52 12.99 -5.42
C LEU A 162 15.51 14.10 -5.16
N VAL A 163 14.59 14.27 -6.09
CA VAL A 163 13.58 15.33 -6.08
C VAL A 163 12.24 14.79 -6.56
N THR A 164 11.15 15.43 -6.17
CA THR A 164 9.82 15.18 -6.73
C THR A 164 9.41 16.31 -7.66
N GLY A 165 8.40 16.09 -8.46
CA GLY A 165 7.79 17.12 -9.29
C GLY A 165 6.63 16.60 -10.13
N ARG A 166 6.01 17.53 -10.84
CA ARG A 166 4.95 17.26 -11.82
C ARG A 166 5.38 17.82 -13.15
N ILE A 167 5.12 17.09 -14.21
CA ILE A 167 5.52 17.45 -15.56
C ILE A 167 4.39 17.16 -16.55
N PRO A 168 4.18 17.98 -17.58
CA PRO A 168 3.23 17.67 -18.63
C PRO A 168 3.59 16.33 -19.31
N ILE A 169 2.62 15.49 -19.58
CA ILE A 169 2.83 14.14 -20.15
C ILE A 169 3.57 14.21 -21.49
N ASP A 170 3.27 15.19 -22.32
CA ASP A 170 3.91 15.39 -23.62
C ASP A 170 5.37 15.86 -23.54
N ARG A 171 5.85 16.24 -22.34
CA ARG A 171 7.23 16.66 -22.09
C ARG A 171 8.11 15.56 -21.48
N VAL A 172 7.53 14.45 -21.09
CA VAL A 172 8.23 13.35 -20.41
C VAL A 172 9.45 12.85 -21.19
N GLU A 173 9.30 12.58 -22.48
CA GLU A 173 10.41 12.06 -23.31
C GLU A 173 11.53 13.09 -23.49
N ALA A 174 11.16 14.35 -23.74
CA ALA A 174 12.14 15.42 -23.89
C ALA A 174 12.94 15.63 -22.61
N LEU A 175 12.25 15.67 -21.46
CA LEU A 175 12.88 15.84 -20.15
C LEU A 175 13.76 14.65 -19.78
N ALA A 176 13.30 13.41 -20.01
CA ALA A 176 14.07 12.21 -19.74
C ALA A 176 15.36 12.08 -20.58
N ALA A 177 15.42 12.76 -21.73
CA ALA A 177 16.59 12.81 -22.60
C ALA A 177 17.62 13.89 -22.20
N GLU A 178 17.32 14.76 -21.25
CA GLU A 178 18.22 15.82 -20.81
C GLU A 178 19.40 15.28 -19.98
N THR A 179 20.57 15.86 -20.19
CA THR A 179 21.82 15.43 -19.52
C THR A 179 21.82 15.64 -18.01
N ASP A 180 21.00 16.57 -17.52
CA ASP A 180 20.86 16.87 -16.09
C ASP A 180 19.82 15.99 -15.39
N ILE A 181 19.00 15.24 -16.14
CA ILE A 181 18.07 14.23 -15.64
C ILE A 181 18.73 12.86 -15.74
N LEU A 182 19.14 12.30 -14.61
CA LEU A 182 19.87 11.04 -14.56
C LEU A 182 18.93 9.84 -14.57
N ASP A 183 17.75 9.97 -13.95
CA ASP A 183 16.66 9.00 -13.98
C ASP A 183 15.33 9.72 -13.73
N LEU A 184 14.24 9.18 -14.26
CA LEU A 184 12.89 9.71 -14.13
C LEU A 184 11.90 8.56 -13.98
N ARG A 185 11.15 8.55 -12.89
CA ARG A 185 10.19 7.49 -12.55
C ARG A 185 8.82 8.07 -12.29
N ALA A 186 7.78 7.39 -12.77
CA ALA A 186 6.41 7.71 -12.40
C ALA A 186 6.16 7.47 -10.92
N ALA A 187 5.23 8.23 -10.36
CA ALA A 187 4.63 7.91 -9.06
C ALA A 187 3.96 6.52 -9.10
N GLN A 188 4.04 5.80 -7.99
CA GLN A 188 3.37 4.51 -7.81
C GLN A 188 2.21 4.65 -6.83
N PRO A 189 1.11 3.91 -7.03
CA PRO A 189 -0.02 3.91 -6.09
C PRO A 189 0.37 3.31 -4.73
N VAL A 190 -0.32 3.72 -3.66
CA VAL A 190 -0.12 3.20 -2.30
C VAL A 190 -1.47 2.91 -1.63
N HIS A 191 -1.58 1.80 -0.87
CA HIS A 191 -2.82 1.27 -0.30
C HIS A 191 -2.74 1.07 1.23
N PRO A 192 -3.86 1.14 2.01
CA PRO A 192 -3.87 1.00 3.47
C PRO A 192 -4.04 -0.44 3.97
N THR A 193 -3.64 -0.69 5.22
CA THR A 193 -3.70 -2.00 5.93
C THR A 193 -3.96 -1.86 7.45
N LEU A 194 -4.60 -2.79 8.17
CA LEU A 194 -5.34 -2.59 9.45
C LEU A 194 -4.90 -3.39 10.72
N GLY A 195 -4.84 -2.88 11.97
CA GLY A 195 -4.99 -3.35 13.36
C GLY A 195 -4.08 -3.43 14.55
N ALA A 196 -3.90 -2.94 15.77
CA ALA A 196 -3.01 -3.18 16.92
C ALA A 196 -3.50 -3.02 18.38
N SER A 197 -2.69 -3.26 19.48
CA SER A 197 -3.02 -3.01 20.89
C SER A 197 -1.83 -2.65 21.82
N VAL A 198 -2.06 -1.80 22.82
CA VAL A 198 -1.07 -1.15 23.71
C VAL A 198 -0.42 -2.10 24.74
N GLU A 199 -1.20 -3.03 25.29
CA GLU A 199 -0.76 -3.89 26.40
C GLU A 199 0.48 -4.74 26.08
N GLN A 200 0.59 -5.23 24.85
CA GLN A 200 1.65 -6.14 24.43
C GLN A 200 3.01 -5.48 24.18
N THR A 201 3.03 -4.15 24.03
CA THR A 201 4.26 -3.40 23.73
C THR A 201 5.00 -2.93 24.98
N GLY A 202 4.42 -3.12 26.16
CA GLY A 202 5.01 -2.66 27.42
C GLY A 202 5.02 -1.13 27.57
N ALA A 203 4.17 -0.43 26.85
CA ALA A 203 4.05 1.03 26.92
C ALA A 203 3.25 1.53 28.14
N ASP A 204 2.87 0.65 29.04
CA ASP A 204 2.31 1.04 30.35
C ASP A 204 3.41 1.69 31.21
N PRO A 205 3.26 2.96 31.62
CA PRO A 205 4.24 3.64 32.47
C PRO A 205 4.62 2.86 33.74
N ALA A 206 3.68 2.07 34.30
CA ALA A 206 3.95 1.23 35.46
C ALA A 206 4.92 0.07 35.17
N SER A 207 5.16 -0.28 33.91
CA SER A 207 6.04 -1.35 33.46
C SER A 207 7.40 -0.86 32.93
N PHE A 208 7.65 0.44 32.93
CA PHE A 208 8.89 1.00 32.39
C PHE A 208 10.12 0.57 33.20
N PRO A 209 11.25 0.30 32.53
CA PRO A 209 12.51 0.01 33.20
C PRO A 209 12.96 1.19 34.09
N GLU A 210 13.68 0.90 35.17
CA GLU A 210 14.26 1.93 36.04
C GLU A 210 15.14 2.90 35.22
N GLY A 211 14.88 4.20 35.38
CA GLY A 211 15.58 5.28 34.66
C GLY A 211 15.09 5.55 33.25
N PHE A 212 14.06 4.87 32.76
CA PHE A 212 13.37 5.19 31.51
C PHE A 212 12.20 6.14 31.81
N ASP A 213 12.28 7.37 31.31
CA ASP A 213 11.32 8.44 31.60
C ASP A 213 10.91 9.21 30.33
N PRO A 214 10.03 8.63 29.49
CA PRO A 214 9.64 9.24 28.22
C PRO A 214 8.53 10.30 28.37
N GLN A 215 7.96 10.51 29.54
CA GLN A 215 6.85 11.45 29.76
C GLN A 215 5.74 11.36 28.70
N GLY A 216 5.35 10.13 28.34
CA GLY A 216 4.30 9.89 27.32
C GLY A 216 4.65 10.33 25.90
N GLY A 217 5.91 10.65 25.61
CA GLY A 217 6.36 11.12 24.29
C GLY A 217 6.38 12.67 24.17
N ASP A 218 6.30 13.39 25.28
CA ASP A 218 6.37 14.87 25.28
C ASP A 218 7.65 15.38 24.60
N GLY A 219 7.52 16.44 23.79
CA GLY A 219 8.60 17.01 23.00
C GLY A 219 8.89 16.28 21.67
N VAL A 220 8.21 15.19 21.36
CA VAL A 220 8.38 14.44 20.12
C VAL A 220 7.18 14.65 19.19
N VAL A 221 7.44 14.67 17.88
CA VAL A 221 6.40 14.73 16.85
C VAL A 221 6.12 13.34 16.30
N ILE A 222 4.86 12.96 16.25
CA ILE A 222 4.38 11.81 15.48
C ILE A 222 3.66 12.34 14.25
N GLY A 223 4.22 12.08 13.07
CA GLY A 223 3.56 12.31 11.80
C GLY A 223 2.83 11.07 11.32
N VAL A 224 1.63 11.22 10.82
CA VAL A 224 0.86 10.14 10.20
C VAL A 224 0.52 10.52 8.77
N VAL A 225 0.93 9.70 7.82
CA VAL A 225 0.53 9.81 6.42
C VAL A 225 -0.47 8.71 6.15
N ASP A 226 -1.73 9.07 5.99
CA ASP A 226 -2.85 8.13 5.90
C ASP A 226 -4.07 8.86 5.33
N TYR A 227 -5.24 8.25 5.31
CA TYR A 227 -6.47 8.91 4.89
C TYR A 227 -7.49 9.04 6.02
N GLY A 228 -8.13 10.22 6.08
CA GLY A 228 -9.24 10.52 6.97
C GLY A 228 -8.83 10.76 8.42
N CYS A 229 -8.57 12.02 8.77
CA CYS A 229 -8.29 12.46 10.12
C CYS A 229 -9.56 13.03 10.79
N ASP A 230 -10.06 12.37 11.83
CA ASP A 230 -11.07 12.96 12.71
C ASP A 230 -10.41 13.82 13.81
N PHE A 231 -10.06 15.04 13.45
CA PHE A 231 -9.43 15.98 14.35
C PHE A 231 -10.30 16.37 15.55
N ALA A 232 -11.63 16.15 15.47
CA ALA A 232 -12.59 16.45 16.53
C ALA A 232 -12.81 15.29 17.50
N HIS A 233 -12.19 14.14 17.29
CA HIS A 233 -12.25 13.04 18.24
C HIS A 233 -11.48 13.40 19.52
N ARG A 234 -12.09 13.18 20.71
CA ARG A 234 -11.54 13.63 22.00
C ARG A 234 -10.16 13.05 22.33
N ASN A 235 -9.77 11.92 21.76
CA ASN A 235 -8.43 11.38 21.95
C ASN A 235 -7.32 12.26 21.37
N PHE A 236 -7.68 13.25 20.54
CA PHE A 236 -6.74 14.20 19.92
C PHE A 236 -6.87 15.61 20.46
N MET A 237 -7.59 15.78 21.57
CA MET A 237 -7.80 17.07 22.24
C MET A 237 -7.10 17.09 23.60
N ARG A 238 -6.60 18.26 23.98
CA ARG A 238 -6.08 18.51 25.34
C ARG A 238 -7.22 18.70 26.33
N ALA A 239 -6.89 18.71 27.61
CA ALA A 239 -7.86 18.89 28.68
C ALA A 239 -8.58 20.26 28.63
N ASP A 240 -7.94 21.28 28.04
CA ASP A 240 -8.52 22.62 27.84
C ASP A 240 -9.40 22.71 26.57
N GLY A 241 -9.52 21.61 25.82
CA GLY A 241 -10.30 21.53 24.60
C GLY A 241 -9.54 21.92 23.34
N SER A 242 -8.28 22.34 23.44
CA SER A 242 -7.43 22.62 22.28
C SER A 242 -6.95 21.32 21.60
N SER A 243 -6.58 21.42 20.32
CA SER A 243 -6.08 20.29 19.54
C SER A 243 -4.66 19.89 19.94
N ARG A 244 -4.37 18.59 19.87
CA ARG A 244 -3.01 18.06 19.91
C ARG A 244 -2.37 17.99 18.51
N LEU A 245 -3.19 18.19 17.45
CA LEU A 245 -2.72 18.31 16.08
C LEU A 245 -2.11 19.70 15.88
N GLU A 246 -0.84 19.74 15.50
CA GLU A 246 -0.16 20.98 15.14
C GLU A 246 -0.52 21.44 13.74
N SER A 247 -0.71 20.49 12.83
CA SER A 247 -1.21 20.76 11.48
C SER A 247 -1.87 19.54 10.85
N ILE A 248 -2.73 19.81 9.88
CA ILE A 248 -3.25 18.85 8.92
C ILE A 248 -2.90 19.39 7.53
N TRP A 249 -2.35 18.54 6.67
CA TRP A 249 -2.25 18.81 5.26
C TRP A 249 -3.16 17.87 4.48
N ASP A 250 -4.25 18.41 3.97
CA ASP A 250 -5.15 17.72 3.05
C ASP A 250 -4.62 17.89 1.63
N GLN A 251 -4.05 16.84 1.09
CA GLN A 251 -3.44 16.87 -0.24
C GLN A 251 -4.46 16.99 -1.39
N LEU A 252 -5.76 16.68 -1.15
CA LEU A 252 -6.87 16.95 -2.09
C LEU A 252 -7.52 18.31 -1.90
N GLY A 253 -7.22 18.99 -0.81
CA GLY A 253 -7.82 20.28 -0.51
C GLY A 253 -7.51 21.32 -1.57
N ILE A 254 -8.42 22.31 -1.71
CA ILE A 254 -8.21 23.41 -2.64
C ILE A 254 -6.97 24.21 -2.23
N ALA A 255 -6.00 24.31 -3.16
CA ALA A 255 -4.75 25.00 -2.92
C ALA A 255 -4.96 26.47 -2.47
N SER A 256 -4.11 26.91 -1.56
CA SER A 256 -4.05 28.29 -1.05
C SER A 256 -2.59 28.79 -1.10
N ILE A 257 -2.37 30.05 -0.74
CA ILE A 257 -1.01 30.62 -0.72
C ILE A 257 -0.08 29.90 0.26
N ASP A 258 -0.64 29.24 1.27
CA ASP A 258 0.09 28.50 2.32
C ASP A 258 0.16 26.99 2.03
N SER A 259 -0.21 26.58 0.81
CA SER A 259 -0.21 25.16 0.43
C SER A 259 1.21 24.61 0.40
N PRO A 260 1.50 23.51 1.11
CA PRO A 260 2.77 22.81 0.97
C PRO A 260 2.97 22.35 -0.47
N MET A 261 4.20 22.40 -0.99
CA MET A 261 4.54 21.96 -2.35
C MET A 261 3.65 22.53 -3.46
N GLY A 262 2.88 23.62 -3.17
CA GLY A 262 2.03 24.31 -4.15
C GLY A 262 0.66 23.68 -4.42
N TYR A 263 0.29 22.62 -3.69
CA TYR A 263 -1.02 21.96 -3.83
C TYR A 263 -1.58 21.53 -2.47
N GLY A 264 -2.85 21.09 -2.47
CA GLY A 264 -3.56 20.71 -1.25
C GLY A 264 -3.81 21.91 -0.33
N ARG A 265 -4.32 21.67 0.85
CA ARG A 265 -4.62 22.69 1.84
C ARG A 265 -4.03 22.35 3.20
N ARG A 266 -3.26 23.27 3.77
CA ARG A 266 -2.75 23.19 5.13
C ARG A 266 -3.72 23.85 6.11
N TYR A 267 -3.98 23.15 7.21
CA TYR A 267 -4.70 23.67 8.36
C TYR A 267 -3.77 23.74 9.57
N SER A 268 -3.59 24.91 10.14
CA SER A 268 -2.78 25.14 11.33
C SER A 268 -3.52 24.78 12.62
N ALA A 269 -2.79 24.57 13.72
CA ALA A 269 -3.39 24.37 15.06
C ALA A 269 -4.43 25.44 15.41
N ALA A 270 -4.14 26.72 15.12
CA ALA A 270 -5.07 27.81 15.42
C ALA A 270 -6.39 27.72 14.63
N GLN A 271 -6.34 27.25 13.37
CA GLN A 271 -7.55 27.04 12.57
C GLN A 271 -8.34 25.83 13.09
N ILE A 272 -7.64 24.76 13.48
CA ILE A 272 -8.25 23.56 14.08
C ILE A 272 -8.93 23.93 15.41
N ASP A 273 -8.26 24.67 16.30
CA ASP A 273 -8.82 25.11 17.58
C ASP A 273 -10.04 26.02 17.41
N ALA A 274 -9.99 26.93 16.44
CA ALA A 274 -11.13 27.75 16.10
C ALA A 274 -12.33 26.90 15.62
N ALA A 275 -12.08 25.90 14.79
CA ALA A 275 -13.11 25.01 14.30
C ALA A 275 -13.70 24.12 15.41
N LEU A 276 -12.89 23.62 16.34
CA LEU A 276 -13.33 22.83 17.49
C LEU A 276 -14.29 23.58 18.41
N SER A 277 -14.26 24.93 18.38
CA SER A 277 -15.16 25.77 19.13
C SER A 277 -16.53 25.98 18.46
N ALA A 278 -16.70 25.54 17.20
CA ALA A 278 -17.94 25.68 16.44
C ALA A 278 -18.95 24.55 16.75
N SER A 279 -20.21 24.74 16.37
CA SER A 279 -21.25 23.71 16.51
C SER A 279 -21.03 22.50 15.59
N ASP A 280 -20.47 22.72 14.41
CA ASP A 280 -19.97 21.71 13.51
C ASP A 280 -18.50 22.04 13.18
N PRO A 281 -17.56 21.32 13.78
CA PRO A 281 -16.14 21.60 13.57
C PRO A 281 -15.66 21.27 12.15
N TYR A 282 -16.28 20.31 11.48
CA TYR A 282 -15.89 19.89 10.13
C TYR A 282 -16.28 20.94 9.09
N ASP A 283 -17.53 21.43 9.16
CA ASP A 283 -17.98 22.54 8.30
C ASP A 283 -17.17 23.82 8.57
N ALA A 284 -16.86 24.09 9.83
CA ALA A 284 -16.12 25.29 10.22
C ALA A 284 -14.67 25.27 9.71
N LEU A 285 -14.02 24.11 9.70
CA LEU A 285 -12.66 23.95 9.15
C LEU A 285 -12.68 23.83 7.62
N GLY A 286 -13.77 23.31 7.05
CA GLY A 286 -13.88 22.93 5.65
C GLY A 286 -13.07 21.66 5.34
N TYR A 287 -12.87 20.80 6.34
CA TYR A 287 -12.21 19.51 6.26
C TYR A 287 -12.85 18.55 7.27
N GLY A 288 -12.87 17.29 6.95
CA GLY A 288 -13.28 16.23 7.87
C GLY A 288 -13.13 14.85 7.20
N PRO A 289 -13.03 13.81 8.02
CA PRO A 289 -12.94 12.46 7.48
C PRO A 289 -14.22 12.11 6.73
N GLU A 290 -14.10 11.22 5.76
CA GLU A 290 -15.25 10.63 5.08
C GLU A 290 -16.32 10.18 6.08
N PRO A 291 -17.60 10.27 5.74
CA PRO A 291 -18.66 9.72 6.56
C PRO A 291 -18.40 8.26 6.87
N ASP A 292 -18.70 7.85 8.09
CA ASP A 292 -18.54 6.45 8.50
C ASP A 292 -19.29 5.53 7.54
N SER A 293 -18.65 4.43 7.16
CA SER A 293 -19.25 3.45 6.24
C SER A 293 -20.52 2.83 6.83
N PRO A 294 -21.42 2.23 6.01
CA PRO A 294 -22.56 1.47 6.51
C PRO A 294 -22.17 0.36 7.51
N LEU A 295 -20.91 -0.11 7.43
CA LEU A 295 -20.36 -1.08 8.37
C LEU A 295 -19.83 -0.44 9.66
N ARG A 296 -19.92 0.89 9.80
CA ARG A 296 -19.44 1.67 10.97
C ARG A 296 -17.97 1.39 11.32
N THR A 297 -17.14 1.32 10.29
CA THR A 297 -15.71 0.99 10.45
C THR A 297 -14.84 2.21 10.76
N GLY A 298 -15.34 3.43 10.50
CA GLY A 298 -14.57 4.67 10.61
C GLY A 298 -13.38 4.72 9.63
N THR A 299 -12.73 5.87 9.52
CA THR A 299 -11.58 6.05 8.63
C THR A 299 -10.33 5.37 9.18
N HIS A 300 -9.40 5.06 8.29
CA HIS A 300 -8.18 4.35 8.61
C HIS A 300 -7.20 5.23 9.39
N GLY A 301 -6.91 6.45 8.90
CA GLY A 301 -5.92 7.33 9.49
C GLY A 301 -6.27 7.79 10.91
N THR A 302 -7.57 8.01 11.20
CA THR A 302 -8.04 8.30 12.57
C THR A 302 -7.66 7.17 13.52
N HIS A 303 -7.88 5.93 13.10
CA HIS A 303 -7.58 4.74 13.90
C HIS A 303 -6.07 4.55 14.10
N VAL A 304 -5.27 4.74 13.03
CA VAL A 304 -3.80 4.67 13.05
C VAL A 304 -3.21 5.71 13.99
N MET A 305 -3.67 6.97 13.87
CA MET A 305 -3.17 8.07 14.71
C MET A 305 -3.47 7.85 16.19
N ASP A 306 -4.64 7.29 16.51
CA ASP A 306 -5.02 7.00 17.89
C ASP A 306 -4.12 5.93 18.54
N ILE A 307 -3.76 4.88 17.79
CA ILE A 307 -2.84 3.87 18.29
C ILE A 307 -1.47 4.47 18.62
N ALA A 308 -0.94 5.30 17.74
CA ALA A 308 0.37 5.90 17.93
C ALA A 308 0.39 6.90 19.10
N GLY A 309 -0.61 7.82 19.12
CA GLY A 309 -0.55 8.99 19.99
C GLY A 309 -1.86 9.47 20.58
N GLY A 310 -2.97 8.72 20.55
CA GLY A 310 -4.20 9.11 21.20
C GLY A 310 -4.05 9.20 22.72
N ASN A 311 -4.67 10.19 23.37
CA ASN A 311 -4.55 10.36 24.84
C ASN A 311 -5.63 9.62 25.65
N GLY A 312 -6.56 8.95 24.99
CA GLY A 312 -7.62 8.16 25.64
C GLY A 312 -8.74 8.98 26.28
N THR A 313 -8.73 10.31 26.18
CA THR A 313 -9.74 11.17 26.84
C THR A 313 -11.15 10.86 26.37
N GLY A 314 -11.35 10.50 25.11
CA GLY A 314 -12.65 10.13 24.56
C GLY A 314 -13.01 8.66 24.78
N SER A 315 -12.08 7.77 24.48
CA SER A 315 -12.30 6.32 24.46
C SER A 315 -12.05 5.61 25.79
N GLY A 316 -11.36 6.25 26.73
CA GLY A 316 -10.86 5.62 27.97
C GLY A 316 -9.63 4.73 27.76
N GLN A 317 -9.08 4.70 26.53
CA GLN A 317 -7.89 3.93 26.17
C GLN A 317 -6.89 4.82 25.44
N ALA A 318 -5.71 5.00 26.02
CA ALA A 318 -4.62 5.78 25.42
C ALA A 318 -3.86 4.95 24.36
N GLY A 319 -3.31 5.66 23.38
CA GLY A 319 -2.29 5.15 22.47
C GLY A 319 -0.93 5.00 23.17
N ILE A 320 0.08 4.67 22.40
CA ILE A 320 1.42 4.36 22.92
C ILE A 320 2.13 5.61 23.47
N ALA A 321 2.06 6.74 22.75
CA ALA A 321 2.72 8.00 23.14
C ALA A 321 1.67 9.13 23.29
N PRO A 322 0.91 9.13 24.39
CA PRO A 322 -0.27 9.99 24.56
C PRO A 322 0.05 11.49 24.71
N GLU A 323 1.30 11.88 24.95
CA GLU A 323 1.71 13.29 25.08
C GLU A 323 2.47 13.81 23.85
N ALA A 324 2.72 12.97 22.84
CA ALA A 324 3.37 13.39 21.61
C ALA A 324 2.53 14.44 20.85
N THR A 325 3.21 15.35 20.16
CA THR A 325 2.59 16.29 19.20
C THR A 325 2.22 15.52 17.93
N LEU A 326 1.06 15.81 17.35
CA LEU A 326 0.55 15.11 16.18
C LEU A 326 0.58 16.00 14.94
N ILE A 327 1.00 15.46 13.81
CA ILE A 327 0.85 16.05 12.48
C ILE A 327 0.21 15.00 11.58
N PHE A 328 -0.81 15.38 10.83
CA PHE A 328 -1.49 14.49 9.92
C PHE A 328 -1.37 14.98 8.48
N VAL A 329 -1.04 14.08 7.57
CA VAL A 329 -1.19 14.32 6.14
C VAL A 329 -2.25 13.37 5.61
N ASP A 330 -3.37 13.96 5.16
CA ASP A 330 -4.41 13.24 4.45
C ASP A 330 -3.94 13.05 3.02
N ILE A 331 -3.34 11.87 2.77
CA ILE A 331 -2.89 11.48 1.46
C ILE A 331 -4.12 11.07 0.68
N ALA A 332 -4.50 11.89 -0.22
CA ALA A 332 -5.73 11.70 -0.95
C ALA A 332 -5.74 10.38 -1.70
N ALA A 333 -6.90 9.72 -1.69
CA ALA A 333 -7.23 8.87 -2.81
C ALA A 333 -7.05 9.70 -4.08
N SER A 334 -6.27 9.22 -5.05
CA SER A 334 -6.10 9.94 -6.29
C SER A 334 -7.48 10.35 -6.82
N ASP A 335 -7.60 11.55 -7.38
CA ASP A 335 -8.78 12.12 -8.03
C ASP A 335 -9.29 11.31 -9.25
N ILE A 336 -8.91 10.03 -9.33
CA ILE A 336 -9.38 9.09 -10.32
C ILE A 336 -10.81 8.72 -10.00
N SER A 337 -11.68 9.20 -10.85
CA SER A 337 -13.11 8.88 -10.81
C SER A 337 -13.31 7.36 -10.78
N ARG A 338 -14.06 6.88 -9.80
CA ARG A 338 -14.45 5.47 -9.62
C ARG A 338 -15.26 4.88 -10.78
N MET A 339 -15.56 5.64 -11.83
CA MET A 339 -16.44 5.23 -12.91
C MET A 339 -15.99 5.81 -14.24
N GLY A 340 -15.66 4.95 -15.18
CA GLY A 340 -15.41 5.32 -16.58
C GLY A 340 -14.32 4.47 -17.23
N PRO A 341 -14.24 4.46 -18.56
CA PRO A 341 -13.13 3.83 -19.26
C PRO A 341 -11.84 4.58 -18.86
N GLY A 342 -10.89 3.89 -18.28
CA GLY A 342 -9.63 4.45 -17.81
C GLY A 342 -9.52 4.62 -16.29
N VAL A 343 -10.42 4.03 -15.51
CA VAL A 343 -10.27 3.95 -14.06
C VAL A 343 -9.25 2.88 -13.72
N VAL A 344 -8.09 3.29 -13.27
CA VAL A 344 -7.19 2.43 -12.50
C VAL A 344 -7.70 2.40 -11.08
N ASN A 345 -7.69 1.23 -10.47
CA ASN A 345 -8.26 0.94 -9.15
C ASN A 345 -7.98 2.00 -8.09
N GLN A 346 -8.84 2.06 -7.08
CA GLN A 346 -8.80 3.01 -5.97
C GLN A 346 -7.43 2.99 -5.27
N HIS A 347 -6.56 3.88 -5.66
CA HIS A 347 -5.26 4.05 -5.03
C HIS A 347 -5.34 5.20 -4.02
N PHE A 348 -4.83 4.98 -2.82
CA PHE A 348 -4.70 6.02 -1.81
C PHE A 348 -3.41 6.79 -2.04
N GLY A 349 -3.46 7.87 -2.82
CA GLY A 349 -2.31 8.66 -3.16
C GLY A 349 -1.29 7.95 -4.07
N ASP A 350 -0.17 8.58 -4.24
CA ASP A 350 0.96 8.05 -4.99
C ASP A 350 2.30 8.21 -4.24
N SER A 351 3.35 7.62 -4.78
CA SER A 351 4.68 7.65 -4.16
C SER A 351 5.32 9.05 -4.11
N VAL A 352 4.92 9.98 -4.98
CA VAL A 352 5.34 11.39 -4.91
C VAL A 352 4.64 12.07 -3.74
N GLN A 353 3.32 11.98 -3.68
CA GLN A 353 2.52 12.53 -2.58
C GLN A 353 2.97 12.00 -1.22
N LEU A 354 3.31 10.70 -1.15
CA LEU A 354 3.84 10.07 0.06
C LEU A 354 5.19 10.67 0.48
N LEU A 355 6.14 10.81 -0.43
CA LEU A 355 7.46 11.38 -0.13
C LEU A 355 7.38 12.86 0.25
N GLU A 356 6.50 13.61 -0.42
CA GLU A 356 6.23 15.01 -0.10
C GLU A 356 5.55 15.16 1.27
N ALA A 357 4.65 14.24 1.63
CA ALA A 357 4.02 14.19 2.95
C ALA A 357 5.04 13.97 4.07
N VAL A 358 5.95 13.00 3.90
CA VAL A 358 7.01 12.74 4.87
C VAL A 358 7.94 13.96 4.99
N ARG A 359 8.32 14.57 3.87
CA ARG A 359 9.15 15.78 3.86
C ARG A 359 8.46 16.94 4.60
N TYR A 360 7.18 17.17 4.31
CA TYR A 360 6.38 18.18 5.00
C TYR A 360 6.35 17.97 6.51
N ILE A 361 6.12 16.74 6.98
CA ILE A 361 6.09 16.44 8.41
C ILE A 361 7.45 16.75 9.06
N PHE A 362 8.56 16.38 8.43
CA PHE A 362 9.88 16.67 8.97
C PHE A 362 10.20 18.17 8.98
N ASP A 363 9.73 18.92 7.98
CA ASP A 363 9.88 20.38 7.93
C ASP A 363 9.04 21.07 9.05
N GLU A 364 7.79 20.65 9.26
CA GLU A 364 6.94 21.15 10.35
C GLU A 364 7.50 20.76 11.73
N ALA A 365 8.09 19.59 11.88
CA ALA A 365 8.73 19.18 13.14
C ALA A 365 9.92 20.05 13.51
N GLY A 366 10.61 20.65 12.53
CA GLY A 366 11.82 21.46 12.76
C GLY A 366 12.92 20.62 13.41
N ASP A 367 13.53 21.11 14.49
CA ASP A 367 14.60 20.40 15.19
C ASP A 367 14.11 19.34 16.20
N ARG A 368 12.80 19.23 16.41
CA ARG A 368 12.21 18.26 17.37
C ARG A 368 12.38 16.84 16.85
N PRO A 369 12.64 15.85 17.72
CA PRO A 369 12.61 14.45 17.33
C PRO A 369 11.26 14.11 16.65
N CYS A 370 11.31 13.36 15.54
CA CYS A 370 10.12 13.08 14.75
C CYS A 370 10.13 11.66 14.19
N VAL A 371 8.99 10.98 14.33
CA VAL A 371 8.73 9.69 13.71
C VAL A 371 7.52 9.79 12.79
N VAL A 372 7.64 9.31 11.56
CA VAL A 372 6.55 9.27 10.58
C VAL A 372 6.06 7.83 10.42
N ASN A 373 4.76 7.64 10.56
CA ASN A 373 4.08 6.37 10.33
C ASN A 373 3.51 6.30 8.92
N LEU A 374 3.85 5.25 8.18
CA LEU A 374 3.32 4.90 6.88
C LEU A 374 2.61 3.55 6.98
N SER A 375 1.28 3.60 7.10
CA SER A 375 0.46 2.40 7.11
C SER A 375 -0.09 2.08 5.72
N LEU A 376 0.72 2.25 4.69
CA LEU A 376 0.44 2.22 3.26
C LEU A 376 1.50 1.38 2.56
N GLY A 377 1.21 0.93 1.34
CA GLY A 377 2.19 0.22 0.52
C GLY A 377 1.62 -0.25 -0.81
N THR A 378 2.48 -0.75 -1.68
CA THR A 378 2.19 -1.33 -2.99
C THR A 378 3.01 -2.62 -3.13
N ASN A 379 2.61 -3.51 -4.04
CA ASN A 379 3.37 -4.73 -4.31
C ASN A 379 4.30 -4.62 -5.53
N GLY A 380 4.13 -3.62 -6.40
CA GLY A 380 4.99 -3.43 -7.57
C GLY A 380 6.37 -2.86 -7.20
N GLY A 381 7.40 -3.30 -7.91
CA GLY A 381 8.77 -2.80 -7.73
C GLY A 381 9.83 -3.90 -7.56
N PRO A 382 11.11 -3.51 -7.44
CA PRO A 382 12.24 -4.45 -7.39
C PRO A 382 12.38 -5.19 -6.05
N HIS A 383 11.75 -4.76 -4.99
CA HIS A 383 11.81 -5.35 -3.64
C HIS A 383 13.22 -5.53 -3.06
N ASP A 384 14.14 -4.63 -3.39
CA ASP A 384 15.55 -4.67 -2.98
C ASP A 384 16.10 -3.35 -2.43
N GLY A 385 15.22 -2.38 -2.18
CA GLY A 385 15.60 -1.05 -1.69
C GLY A 385 16.24 -0.17 -2.77
N SER A 386 16.07 -0.49 -4.04
CA SER A 386 16.71 0.23 -5.15
C SER A 386 15.77 1.16 -5.92
N SER A 387 14.45 1.06 -5.76
CA SER A 387 13.52 1.98 -6.41
C SER A 387 13.76 3.42 -5.95
N LEU A 388 13.42 4.42 -6.77
CA LEU A 388 13.60 5.82 -6.39
C LEU A 388 12.74 6.21 -5.18
N VAL A 389 11.57 5.60 -5.01
CA VAL A 389 10.73 5.85 -3.83
C VAL A 389 11.40 5.32 -2.56
N GLU A 390 11.98 4.12 -2.59
CA GLU A 390 12.71 3.56 -1.45
C GLU A 390 13.97 4.35 -1.13
N GLN A 391 14.73 4.77 -2.16
CA GLN A 391 15.87 5.66 -2.00
C GLN A 391 15.46 7.03 -1.45
N GLY A 392 14.29 7.54 -1.83
CA GLY A 392 13.69 8.77 -1.29
C GLY A 392 13.38 8.64 0.20
N ILE A 393 12.74 7.53 0.61
CA ILE A 393 12.48 7.20 2.01
C ILE A 393 13.80 7.14 2.81
N ASP A 394 14.79 6.44 2.28
CA ASP A 394 16.11 6.33 2.93
C ASP A 394 16.79 7.69 3.06
N ALA A 395 16.76 8.51 2.02
CA ALA A 395 17.39 9.83 1.98
C ALA A 395 16.75 10.85 2.96
N LEU A 396 15.45 10.67 3.28
CA LEU A 396 14.73 11.53 4.23
C LEU A 396 15.16 11.32 5.70
N VAL A 397 15.77 10.18 6.01
CA VAL A 397 16.25 9.87 7.37
C VAL A 397 17.76 9.69 7.45
N GLU A 398 18.46 9.57 6.32
CA GLU A 398 19.90 9.38 6.29
C GLU A 398 20.64 10.71 6.53
N GLY A 399 21.44 10.76 7.57
CA GLY A 399 22.26 11.92 7.91
C GLY A 399 21.64 12.89 8.92
N ASP A 400 20.37 12.73 9.25
CA ASP A 400 19.68 13.49 10.29
C ASP A 400 19.46 12.60 11.52
N SER A 401 19.83 13.10 12.70
CA SER A 401 19.47 12.44 13.96
C SER A 401 18.00 12.69 14.31
N ASN A 402 17.45 11.79 15.13
CA ASN A 402 16.09 11.90 15.65
C ASN A 402 15.00 11.95 14.54
N ARG A 403 15.27 11.29 13.41
CA ARG A 403 14.32 11.10 12.30
C ARG A 403 14.11 9.61 12.07
N ALA A 404 12.85 9.18 12.05
CA ALA A 404 12.50 7.80 11.73
C ALA A 404 11.27 7.73 10.82
N ILE A 405 11.24 6.71 9.98
CA ILE A 405 10.06 6.32 9.19
C ILE A 405 9.75 4.87 9.56
N VAL A 406 8.49 4.63 9.93
CA VAL A 406 7.98 3.30 10.27
C VAL A 406 6.97 2.89 9.20
N ILE A 407 7.14 1.70 8.64
CA ILE A 407 6.32 1.21 7.52
C ILE A 407 5.69 -0.13 7.90
N ALA A 408 4.42 -0.30 7.60
CA ALA A 408 3.73 -1.58 7.70
C ALA A 408 4.33 -2.60 6.72
N ALA A 409 4.55 -3.84 7.14
CA ALA A 409 5.14 -4.88 6.29
C ALA A 409 4.26 -5.27 5.08
N GLY A 410 2.97 -4.98 5.14
CA GLY A 410 1.96 -5.42 4.17
C GLY A 410 1.14 -6.60 4.68
N ASN A 411 0.07 -6.93 3.96
CA ASN A 411 -0.86 -8.01 4.34
C ASN A 411 -1.06 -9.03 3.21
N SER A 412 -0.03 -9.31 2.44
CA SER A 412 -0.11 -10.12 1.23
C SER A 412 0.32 -11.59 1.41
N HIS A 413 0.56 -12.04 2.67
CA HIS A 413 0.83 -13.44 2.92
C HIS A 413 -0.42 -14.31 2.71
N GLY A 414 -0.33 -15.25 1.81
CA GLY A 414 -1.44 -16.16 1.47
C GLY A 414 -2.43 -15.61 0.44
N ASP A 415 -2.23 -14.39 -0.07
CA ASP A 415 -3.07 -13.81 -1.13
C ASP A 415 -2.65 -14.24 -2.53
N GLY A 416 -1.51 -14.93 -2.66
CA GLY A 416 -1.02 -15.44 -3.94
C GLY A 416 -0.41 -14.37 -4.84
N THR A 417 0.05 -13.26 -4.27
CA THR A 417 0.54 -12.09 -5.03
C THR A 417 2.01 -12.14 -5.40
N HIS A 418 2.76 -13.15 -4.96
CA HIS A 418 4.16 -13.36 -5.31
C HIS A 418 4.41 -14.76 -5.83
N THR A 419 5.27 -14.87 -6.84
CA THR A 419 5.87 -16.12 -7.29
C THR A 419 7.35 -15.92 -7.66
N SER A 420 8.11 -16.99 -7.66
CA SER A 420 9.50 -16.99 -8.08
C SER A 420 9.86 -18.34 -8.68
N GLY A 421 10.89 -18.36 -9.51
CA GLY A 421 11.30 -19.60 -10.17
C GLY A 421 12.58 -19.43 -10.97
N ARG A 422 12.88 -20.46 -11.76
CA ARG A 422 14.06 -20.49 -12.61
C ARG A 422 13.69 -20.95 -14.02
N VAL A 423 13.96 -20.11 -15.00
CA VAL A 423 13.86 -20.47 -16.42
C VAL A 423 15.19 -21.12 -16.82
N THR A 424 15.15 -22.37 -17.27
CA THR A 424 16.36 -23.11 -17.69
C THR A 424 17.03 -22.46 -18.90
N ALA A 425 18.30 -22.75 -19.09
CA ALA A 425 19.06 -22.26 -20.24
C ALA A 425 18.35 -22.62 -21.57
N SER A 426 18.11 -21.61 -22.42
CA SER A 426 17.39 -21.74 -23.70
C SER A 426 16.02 -22.44 -23.58
N GLY A 427 15.45 -22.51 -22.38
CA GLY A 427 14.15 -23.11 -22.09
C GLY A 427 13.05 -22.10 -21.96
N SER A 428 11.82 -22.57 -21.75
CA SER A 428 10.66 -21.74 -21.46
C SER A 428 10.00 -22.19 -20.16
N LEU A 429 9.30 -21.26 -19.51
CA LEU A 429 8.51 -21.48 -18.31
C LEU A 429 7.18 -20.72 -18.42
N ASP A 430 6.09 -21.33 -18.02
CA ASP A 430 4.77 -20.74 -17.95
C ASP A 430 4.44 -20.39 -16.52
N ILE A 431 3.97 -19.15 -16.28
CA ILE A 431 3.48 -18.64 -15.00
C ILE A 431 1.98 -18.43 -15.17
N GLY A 432 1.17 -19.13 -14.39
CA GLY A 432 -0.29 -18.93 -14.37
C GLY A 432 -0.68 -17.75 -13.50
N TRP A 433 -1.48 -16.86 -14.06
CA TRP A 433 -2.05 -15.67 -13.42
C TRP A 433 -3.57 -15.72 -13.55
N ASP A 434 -4.26 -16.07 -12.45
CA ASP A 434 -5.72 -16.07 -12.41
C ASP A 434 -6.23 -14.65 -12.18
N HIS A 435 -6.97 -14.13 -13.16
CA HIS A 435 -7.43 -12.76 -13.19
C HIS A 435 -8.97 -12.69 -13.21
N PRO A 436 -9.61 -11.89 -12.33
CA PRO A 436 -11.07 -11.83 -12.19
C PRO A 436 -11.79 -11.16 -13.36
N GLY A 437 -11.07 -10.49 -14.25
CA GLY A 437 -11.58 -9.84 -15.44
C GLY A 437 -12.32 -8.52 -15.24
N GLU A 438 -12.98 -8.32 -14.12
CA GLU A 438 -13.79 -7.12 -13.85
C GLU A 438 -12.94 -5.86 -13.62
N TRP A 439 -11.73 -6.03 -13.09
CA TRP A 439 -10.80 -4.96 -12.71
C TRP A 439 -9.54 -5.03 -13.53
N GLY A 440 -8.82 -3.93 -13.63
CA GLY A 440 -7.48 -3.94 -14.22
C GLY A 440 -6.51 -4.76 -13.36
N GLY A 441 -5.41 -5.23 -13.96
CA GLY A 441 -4.38 -5.98 -13.26
C GLY A 441 -2.99 -5.51 -13.65
N GLU A 442 -2.07 -5.61 -12.69
CA GLU A 442 -0.67 -5.29 -12.88
C GLU A 442 0.21 -6.41 -12.38
N PHE A 443 1.06 -6.92 -13.28
CA PHE A 443 2.07 -7.93 -13.03
C PHE A 443 3.45 -7.34 -13.28
N GLU A 444 4.38 -7.54 -12.37
CA GLU A 444 5.75 -7.07 -12.50
C GLU A 444 6.74 -8.18 -12.14
N LEU A 445 7.77 -8.39 -12.98
CA LEU A 445 8.77 -9.43 -12.82
C LEU A 445 10.18 -8.84 -12.93
N TRP A 446 11.07 -9.28 -12.04
CA TRP A 446 12.45 -8.83 -11.94
C TRP A 446 13.43 -10.00 -12.04
N TYR A 447 14.51 -9.82 -12.80
CA TYR A 447 15.56 -10.81 -13.00
C TYR A 447 16.92 -10.16 -13.31
N ASP A 448 17.99 -10.94 -13.19
CA ASP A 448 19.38 -10.52 -13.32
C ASP A 448 19.69 -9.81 -14.65
N GLY A 449 20.38 -8.67 -14.59
CA GLY A 449 20.65 -7.77 -15.71
C GLY A 449 21.52 -8.34 -16.82
N ASP A 450 22.29 -9.41 -16.58
CA ASP A 450 23.10 -10.10 -17.62
C ASP A 450 22.31 -11.19 -18.36
N ARG A 451 21.07 -11.44 -17.97
CA ARG A 451 20.15 -12.41 -18.58
C ARG A 451 19.20 -11.75 -19.57
N ARG A 452 18.53 -12.57 -20.39
CA ARG A 452 17.54 -12.07 -21.35
C ARG A 452 16.36 -13.04 -21.40
N LEU A 453 15.18 -12.54 -21.01
CA LEU A 453 13.91 -13.25 -21.10
C LEU A 453 13.01 -12.56 -22.12
N GLU A 454 12.52 -13.31 -23.10
CA GLU A 454 11.41 -12.90 -23.96
C GLU A 454 10.11 -13.28 -23.28
N VAL A 455 9.07 -12.45 -23.37
CA VAL A 455 7.78 -12.66 -22.74
C VAL A 455 6.64 -12.71 -23.74
N GLU A 456 5.72 -13.66 -23.55
CA GLU A 456 4.46 -13.77 -24.28
C GLU A 456 3.32 -13.91 -23.27
N LEU A 457 2.26 -13.13 -23.44
CA LEU A 457 1.04 -13.25 -22.64
C LEU A 457 0.00 -14.06 -23.42
N ILE A 458 -0.62 -15.04 -22.78
CA ILE A 458 -1.61 -15.93 -23.38
C ILE A 458 -2.90 -15.80 -22.57
N ALA A 459 -3.98 -15.39 -23.24
CA ALA A 459 -5.30 -15.25 -22.63
C ALA A 459 -5.95 -16.61 -22.34
N PRO A 460 -6.99 -16.68 -21.49
CA PRO A 460 -7.71 -17.93 -21.18
C PRO A 460 -8.29 -18.68 -22.40
N ASP A 461 -8.59 -17.98 -23.49
CA ASP A 461 -9.06 -18.59 -24.74
C ASP A 461 -7.94 -19.06 -25.67
N GLY A 462 -6.68 -18.90 -25.24
CA GLY A 462 -5.49 -19.26 -26.02
C GLY A 462 -4.99 -18.16 -26.97
N THR A 463 -5.60 -16.98 -26.99
CA THR A 463 -5.11 -15.83 -27.76
C THR A 463 -3.76 -15.38 -27.22
N ARG A 464 -2.80 -15.13 -28.12
CA ARG A 464 -1.40 -14.83 -27.80
C ARG A 464 -1.06 -13.38 -28.10
N PHE A 465 -0.36 -12.73 -27.18
CA PHE A 465 0.13 -11.37 -27.29
C PHE A 465 1.65 -11.35 -27.11
N GLY A 466 2.34 -10.90 -28.13
CA GLY A 466 3.80 -10.99 -28.18
C GLY A 466 4.30 -11.98 -29.23
N PRO A 467 5.52 -12.53 -29.11
CA PRO A 467 6.48 -12.32 -28.01
C PRO A 467 7.10 -10.92 -27.99
N VAL A 468 7.29 -10.39 -26.78
CA VAL A 468 7.97 -9.11 -26.55
C VAL A 468 9.42 -9.39 -26.17
N ARG A 469 10.33 -8.82 -26.94
CA ARG A 469 11.78 -9.01 -26.74
C ARG A 469 12.32 -8.08 -25.65
N PRO A 470 13.44 -8.46 -25.01
CA PRO A 470 14.15 -7.58 -24.09
C PRO A 470 14.42 -6.19 -24.69
N GLY A 471 14.10 -5.13 -23.96
CA GLY A 471 14.23 -3.75 -24.41
C GLY A 471 13.13 -3.26 -25.35
N SER A 472 11.98 -3.97 -25.39
CA SER A 472 10.84 -3.60 -26.23
C SER A 472 9.56 -3.52 -25.41
N SER A 473 8.55 -2.87 -25.95
CA SER A 473 7.20 -2.83 -25.38
C SER A 473 6.13 -3.04 -26.45
N LEU A 474 4.96 -3.53 -26.03
CA LEU A 474 3.84 -3.88 -26.90
C LEU A 474 2.54 -3.34 -26.28
N PRO A 475 2.05 -2.17 -26.69
CA PRO A 475 0.71 -1.70 -26.38
C PRO A 475 -0.30 -2.27 -27.37
N LEU A 476 -1.37 -2.85 -26.85
CA LEU A 476 -2.45 -3.45 -27.61
C LEU A 476 -3.80 -2.85 -27.21
N GLY A 477 -4.58 -2.46 -28.19
CA GLY A 477 -5.90 -1.91 -27.95
C GLY A 477 -6.62 -1.55 -29.24
N ASP A 478 -7.78 -0.92 -29.11
CA ASP A 478 -8.58 -0.40 -30.23
C ASP A 478 -8.58 1.12 -30.20
N HIS A 479 -9.28 1.72 -29.26
CA HIS A 479 -9.27 3.16 -28.98
C HIS A 479 -8.52 3.51 -27.71
N GLU A 480 -8.19 2.53 -26.91
CA GLU A 480 -7.50 2.57 -25.62
C GLU A 480 -6.50 1.43 -25.51
N VAL A 481 -5.50 1.57 -24.64
CA VAL A 481 -4.61 0.47 -24.31
C VAL A 481 -5.37 -0.50 -23.41
N ILE A 482 -5.56 -1.73 -23.87
CA ILE A 482 -6.22 -2.80 -23.12
C ILE A 482 -5.19 -3.73 -22.50
N ILE A 483 -4.08 -3.98 -23.21
CA ILE A 483 -2.94 -4.76 -22.72
C ILE A 483 -1.67 -3.97 -23.03
N PHE A 484 -0.81 -3.83 -22.04
CA PHE A 484 0.51 -3.25 -22.22
C PHE A 484 1.57 -4.19 -21.65
N ILE A 485 2.54 -4.58 -22.47
CA ILE A 485 3.66 -5.44 -22.06
C ILE A 485 4.93 -4.64 -22.29
N ALA A 486 5.76 -4.47 -21.26
CA ALA A 486 7.05 -3.80 -21.35
C ALA A 486 8.16 -4.71 -20.82
N SER A 487 9.29 -4.74 -21.52
CA SER A 487 10.50 -5.47 -21.09
C SER A 487 11.67 -4.47 -21.04
N ILE A 488 12.16 -4.19 -19.85
CA ILE A 488 13.27 -3.27 -19.58
C ILE A 488 14.55 -4.07 -19.40
N VAL A 489 15.64 -3.54 -19.95
CA VAL A 489 16.98 -4.13 -19.81
C VAL A 489 17.90 -3.16 -19.10
N GLY A 490 18.52 -3.60 -18.02
CA GLY A 490 19.50 -2.82 -17.26
C GLY A 490 18.87 -1.62 -16.58
N ASN A 491 17.89 -1.85 -15.70
CA ASN A 491 17.26 -0.78 -14.91
C ASN A 491 18.34 0.09 -14.24
N ARG A 492 18.20 1.41 -14.36
CA ARG A 492 19.23 2.38 -13.93
C ARG A 492 19.50 2.38 -12.42
N THR A 493 18.54 1.91 -11.62
CA THR A 493 18.68 1.93 -10.15
C THR A 493 19.46 0.75 -9.59
N ASN A 494 19.34 -0.44 -10.21
CA ASN A 494 19.96 -1.68 -9.71
C ASN A 494 20.69 -2.50 -10.79
N GLY A 495 20.53 -2.17 -12.07
CA GLY A 495 21.13 -2.92 -13.18
C GLY A 495 20.34 -4.14 -13.63
N ASP A 496 19.27 -4.52 -12.93
CA ASP A 496 18.43 -5.66 -13.25
C ASP A 496 17.53 -5.40 -14.46
N ASN A 497 16.95 -6.47 -14.96
CA ASN A 497 15.91 -6.40 -16.00
C ASN A 497 14.53 -6.54 -15.36
N ALA A 498 13.53 -5.93 -15.98
CA ALA A 498 12.14 -6.02 -15.53
C ALA A 498 11.18 -6.29 -16.70
N ILE A 499 10.10 -7.01 -16.40
CA ILE A 499 8.95 -7.19 -17.28
C ILE A 499 7.73 -6.69 -16.53
N GLY A 500 7.01 -5.74 -17.13
CA GLY A 500 5.72 -5.24 -16.64
C GLY A 500 4.61 -5.62 -17.60
N ILE A 501 3.49 -6.10 -17.08
CA ILE A 501 2.27 -6.40 -17.84
C ILE A 501 1.10 -5.72 -17.15
N TRP A 502 0.38 -4.90 -17.90
CA TRP A 502 -0.85 -4.25 -17.46
C TRP A 502 -2.01 -4.72 -18.33
N VAL A 503 -3.10 -5.07 -17.69
CA VAL A 503 -4.36 -5.38 -18.34
C VAL A 503 -5.43 -4.42 -17.83
N ALA A 504 -6.26 -3.90 -18.74
CA ALA A 504 -7.35 -3.00 -18.39
C ALA A 504 -8.49 -3.75 -17.67
N GLU A 505 -9.46 -3.01 -17.14
CA GLU A 505 -10.71 -3.58 -16.67
C GLU A 505 -11.54 -4.21 -17.80
N ASN A 506 -12.43 -5.13 -17.45
CA ASN A 506 -13.31 -5.83 -18.38
C ASN A 506 -12.57 -6.68 -19.44
N VAL A 507 -11.43 -7.23 -19.07
CA VAL A 507 -10.76 -8.27 -19.85
C VAL A 507 -11.35 -9.66 -19.56
N MET A 508 -10.83 -10.68 -20.23
CA MET A 508 -11.30 -12.05 -20.04
C MET A 508 -10.98 -12.57 -18.63
N GLU A 509 -11.99 -13.04 -17.90
CA GLU A 509 -11.84 -13.74 -16.63
C GLU A 509 -11.18 -15.11 -16.83
N GLY A 510 -10.29 -15.51 -15.93
CA GLY A 510 -9.68 -16.84 -15.87
C GLY A 510 -8.17 -16.83 -15.80
N GLU A 511 -7.58 -18.01 -16.02
CA GLU A 511 -6.13 -18.18 -15.95
C GLU A 511 -5.47 -17.66 -17.22
N TRP A 512 -4.74 -16.56 -17.08
CA TRP A 512 -3.78 -16.06 -18.07
C TRP A 512 -2.44 -16.75 -17.87
N THR A 513 -1.70 -16.96 -18.95
CA THR A 513 -0.35 -17.53 -18.87
C THR A 513 0.68 -16.51 -19.31
N VAL A 514 1.64 -16.21 -18.43
CA VAL A 514 2.84 -15.43 -18.76
C VAL A 514 3.95 -16.44 -19.12
N ARG A 515 4.25 -16.56 -20.41
CA ARG A 515 5.31 -17.44 -20.90
C ARG A 515 6.62 -16.68 -20.99
N LEU A 516 7.62 -17.16 -20.27
CA LEU A 516 9.01 -16.66 -20.32
C LEU A 516 9.85 -17.60 -21.17
N THR A 517 10.61 -17.05 -22.12
CA THR A 517 11.59 -17.81 -22.91
C THR A 517 12.99 -17.25 -22.67
N ASN A 518 13.89 -18.10 -22.16
CA ASN A 518 15.26 -17.70 -21.86
C ASN A 518 16.11 -17.71 -23.13
N MET A 519 16.58 -16.55 -23.53
CA MET A 519 17.41 -16.34 -24.72
C MET A 519 18.93 -16.55 -24.46
N THR A 520 19.30 -16.95 -23.24
CA THR A 520 20.70 -17.12 -22.82
C THR A 520 21.04 -18.60 -22.59
N SER A 521 22.33 -18.91 -22.62
CA SER A 521 22.85 -20.24 -22.34
C SER A 521 22.99 -20.61 -20.86
N GLN A 522 22.50 -19.76 -19.96
CA GLN A 522 22.48 -19.97 -18.52
C GLN A 522 21.06 -19.86 -17.98
N GLY A 523 20.75 -20.58 -16.91
CA GLY A 523 19.45 -20.47 -16.24
C GLY A 523 19.29 -19.11 -15.59
N THR A 524 18.05 -18.63 -15.54
CA THR A 524 17.68 -17.30 -15.04
C THR A 524 16.69 -17.43 -13.90
N ASP A 525 17.05 -16.97 -12.71
CA ASP A 525 16.14 -16.85 -11.59
C ASP A 525 15.33 -15.58 -11.72
N PHE A 526 14.08 -15.60 -11.26
CA PHE A 526 13.18 -14.45 -11.27
C PHE A 526 12.31 -14.41 -10.03
N HIS A 527 11.83 -13.21 -9.72
CA HIS A 527 10.73 -12.95 -8.80
C HIS A 527 9.66 -12.14 -9.53
N ALA A 528 8.39 -12.43 -9.26
CA ALA A 528 7.27 -11.70 -9.84
C ALA A 528 6.23 -11.39 -8.78
N TRP A 529 5.62 -10.22 -8.90
CA TRP A 529 4.55 -9.73 -8.03
C TRP A 529 3.35 -9.28 -8.84
N ILE A 530 2.18 -9.39 -8.24
CA ILE A 530 0.92 -8.83 -8.72
C ILE A 530 0.55 -7.70 -7.78
N GLU A 531 0.13 -6.56 -8.33
CA GLU A 531 -0.32 -5.44 -7.50
C GLU A 531 -1.56 -5.85 -6.69
N ARG A 532 -1.68 -5.28 -5.52
CA ARG A 532 -2.76 -5.59 -4.61
C ARG A 532 -4.04 -4.88 -5.00
N ASP A 533 -5.12 -5.64 -5.11
CA ASP A 533 -6.49 -5.16 -5.28
C ASP A 533 -7.31 -5.36 -4.00
N ASP A 534 -8.10 -4.34 -3.63
CA ASP A 534 -8.93 -4.41 -2.44
C ASP A 534 -10.27 -5.13 -2.67
N TYR A 535 -10.66 -5.44 -3.92
CA TYR A 535 -11.96 -5.99 -4.27
C TYR A 535 -11.92 -7.43 -4.76
N ALA A 536 -11.23 -7.70 -5.84
CA ALA A 536 -11.12 -9.04 -6.42
C ALA A 536 -9.66 -9.29 -6.78
N GLN A 537 -8.87 -9.71 -5.79
CA GLN A 537 -7.45 -9.95 -5.96
C GLN A 537 -7.19 -11.00 -7.01
N SER A 538 -6.43 -10.65 -8.05
CA SER A 538 -5.80 -11.60 -8.94
C SER A 538 -4.63 -12.31 -8.21
N TYR A 539 -4.29 -13.53 -8.61
CA TYR A 539 -3.28 -14.31 -7.91
C TYR A 539 -2.52 -15.24 -8.85
N PHE A 540 -1.31 -15.60 -8.46
CA PHE A 540 -0.55 -16.66 -9.13
C PHE A 540 -1.15 -18.04 -8.83
N THR A 541 -1.25 -18.90 -9.84
CA THR A 541 -1.74 -20.27 -9.64
C THR A 541 -0.72 -21.15 -8.91
N GLN A 542 0.56 -20.72 -8.92
CA GLN A 542 1.65 -21.32 -8.15
C GLN A 542 2.37 -20.24 -7.33
N PRO A 543 1.73 -19.74 -6.24
CA PRO A 543 2.30 -18.67 -5.44
C PRO A 543 3.41 -19.18 -4.51
N VAL A 544 4.32 -18.25 -4.15
CA VAL A 544 5.36 -18.43 -3.15
C VAL A 544 5.13 -17.46 -2.00
N GLU A 545 4.98 -17.97 -0.78
CA GLU A 545 4.58 -17.18 0.40
C GLU A 545 5.71 -16.31 0.99
N SER A 546 6.96 -16.46 0.56
CA SER A 546 8.08 -15.56 0.94
C SER A 546 8.13 -14.34 0.03
N HIS A 547 8.89 -13.30 0.43
CA HIS A 547 9.09 -12.07 -0.33
C HIS A 547 7.79 -11.30 -0.65
N THR A 548 6.81 -11.36 0.26
CA THR A 548 5.51 -10.69 0.11
C THR A 548 5.46 -9.34 0.82
N LEU A 549 6.58 -8.82 1.31
CA LEU A 549 6.66 -7.44 1.84
C LEU A 549 6.21 -6.45 0.76
N GLY A 550 5.51 -5.39 1.15
CA GLY A 550 5.23 -4.31 0.20
C GLY A 550 6.53 -3.68 -0.33
N SER A 551 6.52 -3.10 -1.54
CA SER A 551 7.75 -2.60 -2.17
C SER A 551 8.43 -1.52 -1.34
N ILE A 552 7.71 -0.51 -0.83
CA ILE A 552 8.32 0.53 0.03
C ILE A 552 8.82 -0.03 1.38
N SER A 553 8.29 -1.18 1.80
CA SER A 553 8.73 -1.88 3.02
C SER A 553 10.07 -2.59 2.83
N THR A 554 10.65 -2.55 1.64
CA THR A 554 12.01 -3.06 1.39
C THR A 554 13.07 -1.96 1.36
N SER A 555 12.72 -0.71 1.68
CA SER A 555 13.70 0.38 1.87
C SER A 555 14.76 0.01 2.91
N ARG A 556 15.96 0.60 2.85
CA ARG A 556 17.11 0.18 3.69
C ARG A 556 17.07 0.78 5.08
N LYS A 557 16.53 2.00 5.20
CA LYS A 557 16.59 2.78 6.45
C LYS A 557 15.29 2.77 7.24
N ALA A 558 14.13 2.65 6.61
CA ALA A 558 12.86 2.58 7.36
C ALA A 558 12.78 1.35 8.28
N ILE A 559 12.05 1.49 9.36
CA ILE A 559 11.70 0.41 10.30
C ILE A 559 10.44 -0.27 9.79
N VAL A 560 10.50 -1.54 9.48
CA VAL A 560 9.38 -2.31 8.94
C VAL A 560 8.78 -3.23 10.01
N VAL A 561 7.46 -3.24 10.09
CA VAL A 561 6.75 -3.86 11.21
C VAL A 561 5.79 -4.94 10.72
N GLY A 562 6.03 -6.18 11.12
CA GLY A 562 5.12 -7.30 10.98
C GLY A 562 4.03 -7.30 12.07
N ALA A 563 3.03 -8.15 11.91
CA ALA A 563 1.89 -8.21 12.83
C ALA A 563 1.71 -9.58 13.50
N PHE A 564 1.24 -9.54 14.77
CA PHE A 564 0.82 -10.75 15.50
C PHE A 564 -0.53 -10.53 16.21
N ASP A 565 -1.19 -11.63 16.60
CA ASP A 565 -2.43 -11.60 17.40
C ASP A 565 -2.09 -11.47 18.89
N GLY A 566 -2.28 -10.26 19.43
CA GLY A 566 -2.03 -9.94 20.84
C GLY A 566 -3.08 -10.48 21.81
N HIS A 567 -4.22 -10.98 21.32
CA HIS A 567 -5.32 -11.48 22.16
C HIS A 567 -5.18 -12.96 22.53
N LYS A 568 -4.29 -13.68 21.89
CA LYS A 568 -4.03 -15.11 22.18
C LYS A 568 -2.75 -15.27 22.99
N ALA A 569 -2.81 -16.12 24.01
CA ALA A 569 -1.64 -16.40 24.86
C ALA A 569 -0.42 -16.93 24.09
N SER A 570 -0.64 -17.62 22.96
CA SER A 570 0.43 -18.10 22.07
C SER A 570 0.99 -17.02 21.16
N LEU A 571 0.38 -15.83 21.13
CA LEU A 571 0.77 -14.69 20.31
C LEU A 571 1.13 -15.08 18.85
N PRO A 572 0.23 -15.76 18.11
CA PRO A 572 0.54 -16.24 16.77
C PRO A 572 0.75 -15.08 15.81
N VAL A 573 1.57 -15.29 14.77
CA VAL A 573 1.69 -14.33 13.67
C VAL A 573 0.30 -14.08 13.07
N TYR A 574 -0.02 -12.83 12.77
CA TYR A 574 -1.25 -12.48 12.06
C TYR A 574 -1.24 -13.13 10.67
N THR A 575 -2.34 -13.80 10.31
CA THR A 575 -2.40 -14.69 9.14
C THR A 575 -1.93 -14.03 7.85
N TYR A 576 -2.30 -12.78 7.63
CA TYR A 576 -1.97 -12.04 6.41
C TYR A 576 -0.68 -11.21 6.49
N SER A 577 -0.02 -11.11 7.66
CA SER A 577 1.23 -10.34 7.78
C SER A 577 2.25 -10.78 6.74
N SER A 578 2.68 -9.87 5.90
CA SER A 578 3.63 -10.13 4.81
C SER A 578 4.94 -10.73 5.30
N THR A 579 5.61 -11.45 4.41
CA THR A 579 6.76 -12.31 4.70
C THR A 579 8.00 -11.80 3.99
N GLY A 580 9.07 -11.57 4.72
CA GLY A 580 10.40 -11.35 4.16
C GLY A 580 11.09 -12.67 3.72
N PRO A 581 12.39 -12.63 3.40
CA PRO A 581 13.26 -11.44 3.37
C PRO A 581 12.94 -10.50 2.19
N THR A 582 13.72 -9.43 2.02
CA THR A 582 13.74 -8.67 0.77
C THR A 582 14.38 -9.48 -0.36
N ARG A 583 14.16 -9.09 -1.62
CA ARG A 583 14.72 -9.80 -2.77
C ARG A 583 16.27 -9.86 -2.75
N ASP A 584 16.93 -8.84 -2.21
CA ASP A 584 18.37 -8.80 -2.00
C ASP A 584 18.83 -9.50 -0.70
N GLY A 585 17.93 -10.21 -0.01
CA GLY A 585 18.23 -11.08 1.15
C GLY A 585 18.36 -10.37 2.50
N ARG A 586 18.00 -9.09 2.62
CA ARG A 586 17.99 -8.38 3.91
C ARG A 586 16.88 -8.89 4.82
N GLU A 587 17.19 -8.97 6.10
CA GLU A 587 16.29 -9.45 7.16
C GLU A 587 15.27 -8.37 7.54
N LYS A 588 14.11 -8.34 6.83
CA LYS A 588 12.93 -7.52 7.11
C LYS A 588 11.67 -8.39 7.21
N PRO A 589 10.69 -8.04 8.08
CA PRO A 589 10.61 -6.86 8.96
C PRO A 589 11.66 -6.87 10.07
N GLU A 590 11.92 -5.72 10.70
CA GLU A 590 12.80 -5.61 11.88
C GLU A 590 12.15 -6.19 13.13
N VAL A 591 10.89 -5.84 13.37
CA VAL A 591 10.13 -6.26 14.55
C VAL A 591 8.68 -6.56 14.18
N SER A 592 7.92 -7.08 15.13
CA SER A 592 6.47 -7.21 15.03
C SER A 592 5.77 -6.55 16.21
N ALA A 593 4.53 -6.14 16.00
CA ALA A 593 3.67 -5.58 17.03
C ALA A 593 2.24 -6.17 16.92
N PRO A 594 1.37 -5.96 17.92
CA PRO A 594 0.00 -6.44 17.83
C PRO A 594 -0.72 -5.86 16.62
N GLY A 595 -1.32 -6.73 15.81
CA GLY A 595 -1.96 -6.37 14.56
C GLY A 595 -3.29 -7.06 14.28
N GLN A 596 -3.97 -7.61 15.26
CA GLN A 596 -5.27 -8.26 15.07
C GLN A 596 -6.32 -7.78 16.06
N ASN A 597 -7.50 -7.39 15.55
CA ASN A 597 -8.67 -7.00 16.35
C ASN A 597 -8.40 -5.86 17.33
N VAL A 598 -7.72 -4.81 16.91
CA VAL A 598 -7.37 -3.71 17.78
C VAL A 598 -8.44 -2.66 17.87
N PHE A 599 -8.63 -2.17 19.07
CA PHE A 599 -9.53 -1.07 19.35
C PHE A 599 -8.79 0.24 19.33
N ALA A 600 -9.27 1.18 18.51
CA ALA A 600 -8.82 2.57 18.49
C ALA A 600 -9.96 3.47 17.99
N ALA A 601 -9.72 4.78 17.95
CA ALA A 601 -10.71 5.80 17.62
C ALA A 601 -11.47 5.50 16.33
N ARG A 602 -12.79 5.66 16.37
CA ARG A 602 -13.69 5.65 15.23
C ARG A 602 -14.01 7.07 14.82
N SER A 603 -13.75 7.42 13.58
CA SER A 603 -14.07 8.74 13.02
C SER A 603 -15.56 9.08 13.10
N ARG A 604 -15.88 10.36 13.05
CA ARG A 604 -17.23 10.93 13.19
C ARG A 604 -17.93 10.55 14.49
N THR A 605 -17.14 10.31 15.56
CA THR A 605 -17.65 10.08 16.91
C THR A 605 -16.84 10.87 17.93
N THR A 606 -17.48 11.29 19.02
CA THR A 606 -16.81 12.07 20.07
C THR A 606 -15.75 11.26 20.85
N GLY A 607 -15.95 9.96 20.99
CA GLY A 607 -15.09 9.06 21.79
C GLY A 607 -15.36 7.58 21.48
N GLY A 608 -16.02 7.30 20.36
CA GLY A 608 -16.28 5.92 19.94
C GLY A 608 -15.01 5.24 19.48
N VAL A 609 -15.02 3.91 19.56
CA VAL A 609 -13.93 3.04 19.10
C VAL A 609 -14.43 2.04 18.08
N THR A 610 -13.52 1.55 17.26
CA THR A 610 -13.76 0.46 16.32
C THR A 610 -12.61 -0.53 16.35
N ARG A 611 -12.82 -1.73 15.81
CA ARG A 611 -11.77 -2.76 15.67
C ARG A 611 -11.33 -2.88 14.22
N LYS A 612 -10.03 -2.92 14.04
CA LYS A 612 -9.44 -3.16 12.72
C LYS A 612 -8.33 -4.24 12.82
N SER A 613 -7.86 -4.83 11.68
CA SER A 613 -6.84 -5.92 11.66
C SER A 613 -5.89 -5.83 10.45
N GLY A 614 -4.55 -5.90 10.65
CA GLY A 614 -3.48 -5.81 9.64
C GLY A 614 -2.14 -5.29 10.18
N THR A 615 -1.12 -5.17 9.38
CA THR A 615 0.21 -4.65 9.78
C THR A 615 0.21 -3.15 10.03
N SER A 616 -0.75 -2.42 9.52
CA SER A 616 -0.88 -0.95 9.65
C SER A 616 -1.18 -0.44 11.03
N MET A 617 -1.49 -1.29 11.96
CA MET A 617 -1.65 -0.87 13.35
C MET A 617 -0.55 -1.44 14.22
N ALA A 618 0.12 -2.47 13.71
CA ALA A 618 1.42 -2.84 14.22
C ALA A 618 2.43 -1.69 14.02
N ALA A 619 2.43 -1.07 12.84
CA ALA A 619 3.30 0.07 12.53
C ALA A 619 3.10 1.27 13.48
N PRO A 620 1.88 1.81 13.70
CA PRO A 620 1.70 2.95 14.60
C PRO A 620 2.01 2.61 16.06
N ALA A 621 1.85 1.36 16.50
CA ALA A 621 2.30 0.96 17.83
C ALA A 621 3.82 1.10 17.96
N VAL A 622 4.59 0.73 16.94
CA VAL A 622 6.04 0.93 16.91
C VAL A 622 6.41 2.40 16.74
N SER A 623 5.65 3.18 15.98
CA SER A 623 5.85 4.63 15.87
C SER A 623 5.71 5.31 17.23
N GLY A 624 4.70 4.95 18.01
CA GLY A 624 4.55 5.41 19.39
C GLY A 624 5.72 4.96 20.30
N LEU A 625 6.20 3.71 20.18
CA LEU A 625 7.38 3.25 20.92
C LEU A 625 8.63 4.05 20.57
N ILE A 626 8.85 4.36 19.29
CA ILE A 626 9.96 5.20 18.85
C ILE A 626 9.81 6.62 19.42
N ALA A 627 8.61 7.18 19.48
CA ALA A 627 8.38 8.47 20.11
C ALA A 627 8.76 8.45 21.61
N LEU A 628 8.42 7.37 22.33
CA LEU A 628 8.87 7.20 23.72
C LEU A 628 10.39 7.08 23.83
N LEU A 629 11.06 6.34 22.94
CA LEU A 629 12.52 6.21 22.91
C LEU A 629 13.20 7.55 22.64
N TYR A 630 12.70 8.32 21.69
CA TYR A 630 13.22 9.65 21.37
C TYR A 630 13.01 10.63 22.53
N ALA A 631 11.84 10.62 23.18
CA ALA A 631 11.57 11.47 24.32
C ALA A 631 12.53 11.18 25.50
N ASP A 632 12.76 9.90 25.81
CA ASP A 632 13.69 9.49 26.83
C ASP A 632 15.16 9.82 26.47
N ALA A 633 15.58 9.63 25.22
CA ALA A 633 16.90 10.00 24.73
C ALA A 633 17.13 11.52 24.80
N ALA A 634 16.17 12.33 24.36
CA ALA A 634 16.23 13.79 24.40
C ALA A 634 16.39 14.31 25.84
N ARG A 635 15.69 13.72 26.81
CA ARG A 635 15.81 14.07 28.24
C ARG A 635 17.21 13.75 28.80
N ARG A 636 17.88 12.78 28.21
CA ARG A 636 19.28 12.46 28.52
C ARG A 636 20.31 13.28 27.72
N GLY A 637 19.85 14.18 26.85
CA GLY A 637 20.68 14.96 25.94
C GLY A 637 21.36 14.09 24.86
N GLN A 638 20.71 13.03 24.43
CA GLN A 638 21.20 12.08 23.43
C GLN A 638 20.38 12.21 22.13
N ASP A 639 21.08 12.25 21.03
CA ASP A 639 20.50 12.12 19.69
C ASP A 639 20.69 10.68 19.21
N LEU A 640 19.71 10.15 18.48
CA LEU A 640 19.77 8.82 17.91
C LEU A 640 19.70 8.90 16.38
N SER A 641 20.68 8.34 15.71
CA SER A 641 20.57 8.04 14.28
C SER A 641 19.57 6.91 14.03
N ILE A 642 19.09 6.79 12.79
CA ILE A 642 18.14 5.71 12.42
C ILE A 642 18.73 4.31 12.64
N ASP A 643 20.04 4.14 12.47
CA ASP A 643 20.71 2.85 12.68
C ASP A 643 20.83 2.51 14.18
N GLU A 644 21.18 3.48 15.04
CA GLU A 644 21.18 3.30 16.49
C GLU A 644 19.78 3.02 17.04
N LEU A 645 18.77 3.71 16.53
CA LEU A 645 17.36 3.47 16.88
C LEU A 645 16.94 2.04 16.50
N ARG A 646 17.28 1.58 15.28
CA ARG A 646 17.00 0.21 14.81
C ARG A 646 17.64 -0.81 15.73
N ASP A 647 18.91 -0.64 16.06
CA ASP A 647 19.64 -1.54 16.96
C ASP A 647 19.01 -1.57 18.36
N GLU A 648 18.57 -0.43 18.87
CA GLU A 648 17.87 -0.33 20.16
C GLU A 648 16.51 -1.07 20.15
N LEU A 649 15.71 -0.90 19.11
CA LEU A 649 14.45 -1.62 18.93
C LEU A 649 14.67 -3.14 18.88
N ILE A 650 15.66 -3.60 18.10
CA ILE A 650 16.00 -5.02 17.98
C ILE A 650 16.53 -5.56 19.32
N ARG A 651 17.30 -4.79 20.04
CA ARG A 651 17.84 -5.17 21.35
C ARG A 651 16.74 -5.35 22.40
N ARG A 652 15.74 -4.48 22.40
CA ARG A 652 14.58 -4.52 23.33
C ARG A 652 13.54 -5.55 22.92
N ALA A 653 13.51 -5.98 21.67
CA ALA A 653 12.50 -6.88 21.17
C ALA A 653 12.41 -8.18 21.99
N ARG A 654 11.20 -8.52 22.44
CA ARG A 654 10.92 -9.78 23.14
C ARG A 654 10.84 -10.92 22.16
N ARG A 655 11.57 -11.97 22.41
CA ARG A 655 11.61 -13.18 21.59
C ARG A 655 10.74 -14.27 22.17
N ASP A 656 9.94 -14.91 21.33
CA ASP A 656 9.08 -16.02 21.70
C ASP A 656 9.42 -17.29 20.90
N PRO A 657 9.58 -18.42 21.56
CA PRO A 657 9.83 -18.54 23.01
C PRO A 657 11.21 -17.98 23.35
N PRO A 658 11.44 -17.51 24.59
CA PRO A 658 12.76 -17.05 25.02
C PRO A 658 13.74 -18.22 24.90
N LYS A 659 14.56 -18.22 23.85
CA LYS A 659 15.63 -19.19 23.65
C LYS A 659 16.94 -18.55 24.10
N GLY A 660 17.61 -19.18 25.05
CA GLY A 660 19.00 -18.90 25.32
C GLY A 660 19.82 -19.23 24.07
N GLY A 661 20.23 -18.22 23.31
CA GLY A 661 20.97 -18.36 22.06
C GLY A 661 20.94 -17.08 21.23
N LYS A 662 21.77 -17.01 20.19
CA LYS A 662 21.80 -15.89 19.24
C LYS A 662 20.42 -15.64 18.66
N SER A 663 20.06 -14.35 18.52
CA SER A 663 18.84 -13.91 17.87
C SER A 663 18.71 -14.55 16.50
N THR A 664 17.70 -15.36 16.29
CA THR A 664 17.31 -15.79 14.95
C THR A 664 16.17 -14.88 14.49
N TRP A 665 16.39 -14.16 13.42
CA TRP A 665 15.34 -13.43 12.73
C TRP A 665 14.26 -14.39 12.20
N HIS A 666 13.00 -13.94 12.17
CA HIS A 666 11.88 -14.69 11.63
C HIS A 666 11.22 -13.87 10.51
N PRO A 667 10.92 -14.45 9.32
CA PRO A 667 10.50 -13.69 8.14
C PRO A 667 9.20 -12.88 8.28
N ARG A 668 8.41 -13.11 9.33
CA ARG A 668 7.16 -12.39 9.61
C ARG A 668 7.13 -11.69 10.97
N ARG A 669 8.06 -12.04 11.89
CA ARG A 669 8.15 -11.45 13.23
C ARG A 669 9.35 -10.53 13.40
N GLY A 670 10.25 -10.52 12.43
CA GLY A 670 11.53 -9.85 12.60
C GLY A 670 12.39 -10.48 13.71
N PHE A 671 13.11 -9.67 14.41
CA PHE A 671 13.95 -10.08 15.55
C PHE A 671 13.16 -10.29 16.85
N GLY A 672 11.85 -10.09 16.83
CA GLY A 672 10.94 -10.32 17.94
C GLY A 672 9.79 -9.33 18.00
N ARG A 673 9.05 -9.36 19.11
CA ARG A 673 7.98 -8.41 19.38
C ARG A 673 8.55 -7.10 19.91
N ALA A 674 8.19 -5.97 19.28
CA ALA A 674 8.59 -4.63 19.74
C ALA A 674 8.16 -4.43 21.20
N HIS A 675 9.04 -3.90 22.01
CA HIS A 675 8.83 -3.71 23.45
C HIS A 675 9.72 -2.58 23.98
N ILE A 676 9.28 -1.85 25.03
CA ILE A 676 10.08 -0.89 25.80
C ILE A 676 11.08 -1.62 26.72
#